data_24042b778ccd2b1533b33815886c9b20
#
_entry.id   24042b778ccd2b1533b33815886c9b20
#
_cell.length_a   1.000
_cell.length_b   1.000
_cell.length_c   1.000
_cell.angle_alpha   90.00
_cell.angle_beta   90.00
_cell.angle_gamma   90.00
#
_symmetry.space_group_name_H-M   'P 1'
#
loop_
_entity.id
_entity.type
_entity.pdbx_description
1 polymer ?
#
loop_
_entity_poly.entity_id
_entity_poly.type
_entity_poly.pdbx_seq_one_letter_code
_entity_poly.pdbx_strand_id
1 'polypeptide(L)'
;MLFKRLLTGALALIMITGTGMLSVNSADKSAKTDYQAYAKNLDKTTYSGNDLGASYSKDSTTFKVWAPQAASVKVNIFEHGSDDEGDGGSIETKVLSLDKKTGVWSVSLKGDYINKYYTYSVKTGDDVKETADVYAKACGVNGKRSMVVDLNSTNPDNWDNDRHILVPNQTDASVWEVSVADFSSSASSGVSEKHRGKFLAFTENGTTVDGVEGNSSTCIDYLKKLGVKYVQIMPFYDFGSVDESKDIMEQYNWGYDPVNYNCPEGSYSTNPYDGNVRIKECKQMIQALHNAGIGVIMDVVYNHTYNTDSPFQYTVPNYYYRMNEDGTFSNGSGCSNDTASEHAMFRKYMIDSVTYWAKEYHIDGFRFDLMGLHDVTTMNNIRTALDNLYEDGSGKQIIMYGEAWNMPTNCDTGTELANQGNLKKMSDRIGAFDDTIRDAIKGSTAGTDKGFVQSGSGRAALKTGIAGQSDTTSGWANVPSQCVTYASCHDNLCLYDKLVDSVYGNDEYRKRHEDLVSMNKLSAAIVATSQGIPFMLAGEEFARSKDGDENSFSSSREENMIDWKNVDEYSDLIEYYRGIYKIRENFAAFSDSTATTANSINSIENPPSGVTGYIVNNTEDGKWNKMCMIFNGGDDEQNVSVDGEWVILANDETAGLRSLGKASGSVKVAAHSAIVMVDKDGFESAGISDDEGLVYVKYYDDKTGDLIKTQAVSGAVGSQYDITDYAGTLNYDIKSSSGDIKGVFTDKVSYAKV
;
A
#
# COMPACT_ATOMS: atom_id res chain seq x y z
N MET A 1 -38.37 -2.11 -7.21
CA MET A 1 -37.01 -2.16 -6.69
C MET A 1 -36.65 -0.84 -6.02
N LEU A 2 -37.30 -0.53 -4.92
CA LEU A 2 -37.15 0.76 -4.25
C LEU A 2 -37.25 0.53 -2.71
N PHE A 3 -36.36 -0.31 -2.15
CA PHE A 3 -36.33 -0.57 -0.70
C PHE A 3 -34.99 -1.17 -0.22
N LYS A 4 -33.85 -0.63 -0.71
CA LYS A 4 -32.51 -1.05 -0.25
C LYS A 4 -31.51 0.10 -0.10
N ARG A 5 -31.99 1.33 0.00
CA ARG A 5 -31.10 2.49 0.25
C ARG A 5 -31.56 3.28 1.44
N LEU A 6 -31.37 2.75 2.65
CA LEU A 6 -31.38 3.51 3.91
C LEU A 6 -30.92 2.59 5.04
N LEU A 7 -29.60 2.42 5.18
CA LEU A 7 -28.91 2.08 6.44
C LEU A 7 -27.38 2.15 6.18
N THR A 8 -26.89 3.36 6.06
CA THR A 8 -25.48 3.66 6.16
C THR A 8 -25.15 3.85 7.64
N GLY A 9 -24.21 3.06 8.13
CA GLY A 9 -23.59 3.26 9.44
C GLY A 9 -24.12 2.36 10.55
N ALA A 10 -23.84 1.07 10.50
CA ALA A 10 -23.81 0.21 11.70
C ALA A 10 -23.22 -1.15 11.37
N LEU A 11 -22.07 -1.42 11.95
CA LEU A 11 -21.60 -2.73 12.44
C LEU A 11 -22.17 -3.99 11.77
N ALA A 12 -21.29 -4.74 11.13
CA ALA A 12 -21.53 -6.15 10.87
C ALA A 12 -21.53 -6.94 12.20
N LEU A 13 -22.70 -7.10 12.80
CA LEU A 13 -22.92 -7.96 13.95
C LEU A 13 -23.25 -9.36 13.44
N ILE A 14 -22.28 -10.26 13.44
CA ILE A 14 -22.53 -11.69 13.24
C ILE A 14 -23.13 -12.22 14.54
N MET A 15 -24.44 -12.46 14.55
CA MET A 15 -25.10 -13.19 15.62
C MET A 15 -24.87 -14.69 15.46
N ILE A 16 -24.02 -15.26 16.30
CA ILE A 16 -24.04 -16.68 16.56
C ILE A 16 -25.04 -16.91 17.71
N THR A 17 -26.20 -17.50 17.41
CA THR A 17 -27.17 -17.93 18.41
C THR A 17 -26.71 -19.21 19.07
N GLY A 18 -26.17 -19.10 20.28
CA GLY A 18 -25.97 -20.21 21.21
C GLY A 18 -26.74 -19.96 22.51
N THR A 19 -27.90 -20.57 22.64
CA THR A 19 -28.70 -20.52 23.86
C THR A 19 -28.05 -21.32 25.00
N GLY A 20 -27.67 -20.61 26.04
CA GLY A 20 -27.23 -21.20 27.29
C GLY A 20 -27.38 -20.18 28.43
N MET A 21 -28.63 -19.96 28.93
CA MET A 21 -28.83 -19.23 30.19
C MET A 21 -28.26 -20.04 31.32
N LEU A 22 -27.19 -19.58 31.94
CA LEU A 22 -26.85 -19.92 33.33
C LEU A 22 -27.01 -18.66 34.16
N SER A 23 -28.05 -18.67 35.00
CA SER A 23 -28.27 -17.70 36.06
C SER A 23 -27.13 -17.75 37.06
N VAL A 24 -26.31 -16.71 37.14
CA VAL A 24 -25.38 -16.51 38.25
C VAL A 24 -25.98 -15.54 39.25
N ASN A 25 -26.16 -16.00 40.45
CA ASN A 25 -26.58 -15.22 41.61
C ASN A 25 -25.61 -14.07 41.91
N SER A 26 -26.18 -12.93 42.17
CA SER A 26 -25.52 -11.74 42.70
C SER A 26 -24.90 -11.99 44.07
N ALA A 27 -23.61 -11.82 44.21
CA ALA A 27 -22.87 -11.20 45.30
C ALA A 27 -21.39 -11.51 45.23
N ASP A 28 -20.63 -10.65 44.56
CA ASP A 28 -19.41 -10.09 45.13
C ASP A 28 -19.01 -8.87 44.26
N LYS A 29 -18.84 -7.71 44.88
CA LYS A 29 -18.14 -6.58 44.26
C LYS A 29 -16.68 -6.99 44.19
N SER A 30 -16.28 -7.76 43.18
CA SER A 30 -14.88 -7.97 42.87
C SER A 30 -14.29 -6.59 42.59
N ALA A 31 -13.20 -6.26 43.25
CA ALA A 31 -12.45 -5.04 42.98
C ALA A 31 -12.18 -5.00 41.46
N LYS A 32 -12.61 -3.92 40.77
CA LYS A 32 -12.31 -3.72 39.34
C LYS A 32 -10.80 -3.87 39.16
N THR A 33 -10.38 -4.66 38.19
CA THR A 33 -8.96 -4.81 37.85
C THR A 33 -8.47 -3.51 37.22
N ASP A 34 -7.44 -2.92 37.82
CA ASP A 34 -6.73 -1.79 37.19
C ASP A 34 -5.71 -2.36 36.17
N TYR A 35 -6.13 -2.45 34.91
CA TYR A 35 -5.33 -3.03 33.85
C TYR A 35 -4.09 -2.21 33.53
N GLN A 36 -4.10 -0.87 33.73
CA GLN A 36 -2.92 -0.03 33.55
C GLN A 36 -1.88 -0.31 34.63
N ALA A 37 -2.31 -0.41 35.90
CA ALA A 37 -1.39 -0.80 36.98
C ALA A 37 -0.85 -2.22 36.81
N TYR A 38 -1.68 -3.14 36.28
CA TYR A 38 -1.30 -4.49 35.95
C TYR A 38 -0.19 -4.52 34.89
N ALA A 39 -0.36 -3.84 33.75
CA ALA A 39 0.63 -3.76 32.68
C ALA A 39 1.93 -3.12 33.17
N LYS A 40 1.85 -1.99 33.88
CA LYS A 40 3.02 -1.31 34.49
C LYS A 40 3.78 -2.19 35.49
N ASN A 41 3.09 -3.12 36.15
CA ASN A 41 3.77 -4.08 37.01
C ASN A 41 4.54 -5.13 36.23
N LEU A 42 4.00 -5.60 35.09
CA LEU A 42 4.67 -6.54 34.19
C LEU A 42 5.85 -5.91 33.48
N ASP A 43 5.76 -4.62 33.14
CA ASP A 43 6.86 -3.85 32.53
C ASP A 43 8.11 -3.77 33.41
N LYS A 44 8.01 -4.13 34.72
CA LYS A 44 9.20 -4.27 35.60
C LYS A 44 10.00 -5.54 35.31
N THR A 45 9.45 -6.47 34.53
CA THR A 45 10.01 -7.78 34.22
C THR A 45 10.21 -7.94 32.71
N THR A 46 10.86 -6.96 32.06
CA THR A 46 11.08 -6.96 30.62
C THR A 46 12.30 -7.76 30.22
N TYR A 47 12.32 -8.21 28.99
CA TYR A 47 13.46 -8.88 28.37
C TYR A 47 14.02 -8.04 27.21
N SER A 48 15.31 -7.73 27.26
CA SER A 48 15.99 -6.91 26.24
C SER A 48 16.81 -7.73 25.24
N GLY A 49 16.86 -9.07 25.38
CA GLY A 49 17.53 -9.92 24.40
C GLY A 49 16.76 -10.01 23.08
N ASN A 50 17.44 -10.51 22.05
CA ASN A 50 16.91 -10.60 20.66
C ASN A 50 16.68 -12.07 20.21
N ASP A 51 16.51 -12.99 21.16
CA ASP A 51 16.46 -14.42 20.93
C ASP A 51 15.19 -15.08 21.52
N LEU A 52 14.08 -14.33 21.61
CA LEU A 52 12.76 -14.91 21.86
C LEU A 52 12.34 -15.72 20.63
N GLY A 53 11.55 -16.78 20.86
CA GLY A 53 11.22 -17.75 19.84
C GLY A 53 12.13 -18.97 19.84
N ALA A 54 12.20 -19.69 18.72
CA ALA A 54 13.08 -20.84 18.53
C ALA A 54 14.40 -20.38 17.89
N SER A 55 15.51 -20.69 18.56
CA SER A 55 16.88 -20.52 18.03
C SER A 55 17.47 -21.87 17.67
N TYR A 56 17.64 -22.12 16.38
CA TYR A 56 18.08 -23.40 15.84
C TYR A 56 19.58 -23.48 15.61
N SER A 57 20.14 -24.64 15.89
CA SER A 57 21.39 -25.15 15.34
C SER A 57 21.25 -26.66 15.13
N LYS A 58 22.12 -27.25 14.31
CA LYS A 58 22.07 -28.70 14.05
C LYS A 58 22.25 -29.59 15.30
N ASP A 59 22.93 -29.05 16.32
CA ASP A 59 23.20 -29.78 17.56
C ASP A 59 22.16 -29.57 18.65
N SER A 60 21.38 -28.46 18.54
CA SER A 60 20.37 -28.11 19.55
C SER A 60 19.43 -27.01 19.09
N THR A 61 18.22 -27.01 19.62
CA THR A 61 17.24 -25.91 19.47
C THR A 61 16.89 -25.35 20.84
N THR A 62 16.99 -24.03 21.00
CA THR A 62 16.59 -23.33 22.21
C THR A 62 15.27 -22.63 21.99
N PHE A 63 14.28 -22.89 22.84
CA PHE A 63 12.96 -22.28 22.85
C PHE A 63 12.88 -21.27 23.99
N LYS A 64 12.45 -20.04 23.69
CA LYS A 64 12.29 -18.95 24.66
C LYS A 64 10.98 -18.24 24.48
N VAL A 65 10.22 -18.07 25.56
CA VAL A 65 8.97 -17.30 25.57
C VAL A 65 8.89 -16.42 26.81
N TRP A 66 8.44 -15.18 26.63
CA TRP A 66 8.20 -14.26 27.71
C TRP A 66 6.76 -14.46 28.26
N ALA A 67 6.66 -15.00 29.47
CA ALA A 67 5.40 -15.29 30.14
C ALA A 67 5.56 -15.14 31.67
N PRO A 68 5.78 -13.92 32.19
CA PRO A 68 6.18 -13.69 33.58
C PRO A 68 5.16 -14.15 34.62
N GLN A 69 3.91 -14.30 34.23
CA GLN A 69 2.81 -14.72 35.10
C GLN A 69 2.52 -16.23 35.04
N ALA A 70 3.09 -16.91 34.07
CA ALA A 70 2.81 -18.36 33.94
C ALA A 70 3.31 -19.14 35.17
N ALA A 71 2.49 -20.05 35.64
CA ALA A 71 2.87 -21.00 36.67
C ALA A 71 3.75 -22.13 36.13
N SER A 72 3.58 -22.47 34.84
CA SER A 72 4.44 -23.38 34.10
C SER A 72 4.30 -23.18 32.60
N VAL A 73 5.36 -23.41 31.84
CA VAL A 73 5.37 -23.43 30.38
C VAL A 73 6.00 -24.73 29.91
N LYS A 74 5.39 -25.34 28.88
CA LYS A 74 5.91 -26.52 28.18
C LYS A 74 6.01 -26.20 26.70
N VAL A 75 7.01 -26.75 26.02
CA VAL A 75 7.03 -26.85 24.56
C VAL A 75 6.60 -28.22 24.15
N ASN A 76 5.66 -28.31 23.20
CA ASN A 76 5.21 -29.55 22.56
C ASN A 76 5.76 -29.58 21.15
N ILE A 77 6.41 -30.66 20.77
CA ILE A 77 7.02 -30.85 19.44
C ILE A 77 6.14 -31.80 18.63
N PHE A 78 5.95 -31.48 17.36
CA PHE A 78 5.10 -32.25 16.43
C PHE A 78 5.88 -32.57 15.15
N GLU A 79 5.42 -33.60 14.44
CA GLU A 79 5.98 -33.98 13.14
C GLU A 79 5.49 -33.02 12.04
N HIS A 80 4.19 -32.61 12.10
CA HIS A 80 3.51 -31.83 11.07
C HIS A 80 2.91 -30.52 11.61
N GLY A 81 2.51 -29.63 10.70
CA GLY A 81 2.00 -28.29 10.99
C GLY A 81 0.57 -28.27 11.51
N SER A 82 -0.21 -29.33 11.30
CA SER A 82 -1.57 -29.47 11.76
C SER A 82 -1.96 -30.92 12.07
N ASP A 83 -3.07 -31.11 12.78
CA ASP A 83 -3.66 -32.44 13.05
C ASP A 83 -4.23 -33.08 11.77
N ASP A 84 -4.65 -32.27 10.80
CA ASP A 84 -5.23 -32.74 9.54
C ASP A 84 -4.22 -33.46 8.64
N GLU A 85 -2.91 -33.31 8.92
CA GLU A 85 -1.82 -34.02 8.24
C GLU A 85 -1.56 -35.42 8.81
N GLY A 86 -2.41 -35.91 9.74
CA GLY A 86 -2.37 -37.27 10.27
C GLY A 86 -1.55 -37.40 11.56
N ASP A 87 -1.26 -36.30 12.25
CA ASP A 87 -0.54 -36.31 13.52
C ASP A 87 -1.33 -36.98 14.64
N GLY A 88 -0.71 -37.91 15.32
CA GLY A 88 -1.24 -38.55 16.53
C GLY A 88 -1.04 -37.72 17.82
N GLY A 89 -0.67 -36.44 17.71
CA GLY A 89 -0.31 -35.56 18.83
C GLY A 89 1.18 -35.25 18.93
N SER A 90 1.63 -34.61 19.99
CA SER A 90 3.04 -34.25 20.18
C SER A 90 3.96 -35.46 20.29
N ILE A 91 5.04 -35.47 19.57
CA ILE A 91 6.09 -36.52 19.62
C ILE A 91 7.01 -36.33 20.83
N GLU A 92 7.10 -35.12 21.36
CA GLU A 92 7.88 -34.80 22.54
C GLU A 92 7.28 -33.59 23.28
N THR A 93 7.30 -33.60 24.61
CA THR A 93 6.92 -32.43 25.44
C THR A 93 8.00 -32.20 26.50
N LYS A 94 8.43 -30.95 26.64
CA LYS A 94 9.43 -30.54 27.64
C LYS A 94 8.94 -29.35 28.47
N VAL A 95 9.25 -29.35 29.76
CA VAL A 95 9.01 -28.25 30.67
C VAL A 95 10.14 -27.23 30.53
N LEU A 96 9.82 -25.93 30.40
CA LEU A 96 10.76 -24.84 30.39
C LEU A 96 11.10 -24.39 31.83
N SER A 97 12.24 -23.71 31.97
CA SER A 97 12.70 -23.13 33.23
C SER A 97 12.54 -21.61 33.18
N LEU A 98 12.02 -21.02 34.28
CA LEU A 98 11.78 -19.59 34.38
C LEU A 98 13.03 -18.84 34.90
N ASP A 99 13.47 -17.83 34.18
CA ASP A 99 14.28 -16.75 34.71
C ASP A 99 13.36 -15.68 35.35
N LYS A 100 13.29 -15.68 36.67
CA LYS A 100 12.43 -14.76 37.42
C LYS A 100 12.77 -13.28 37.26
N LYS A 101 14.00 -12.96 36.81
CA LYS A 101 14.44 -11.58 36.61
C LYS A 101 13.84 -10.99 35.35
N THR A 102 13.74 -11.77 34.32
CA THR A 102 13.29 -11.32 32.99
C THR A 102 11.90 -11.82 32.61
N GLY A 103 11.34 -12.75 33.36
CA GLY A 103 10.04 -13.37 33.03
C GLY A 103 10.10 -14.35 31.84
N VAL A 104 11.31 -14.68 31.36
CA VAL A 104 11.51 -15.58 30.24
C VAL A 104 11.55 -17.04 30.71
N TRP A 105 10.76 -17.89 30.06
CA TRP A 105 10.84 -19.33 30.16
C TRP A 105 11.70 -19.86 29.02
N SER A 106 12.59 -20.82 29.30
CA SER A 106 13.49 -21.37 28.30
C SER A 106 13.81 -22.86 28.51
N VAL A 107 14.12 -23.53 27.40
CA VAL A 107 14.68 -24.90 27.37
C VAL A 107 15.53 -25.06 26.13
N SER A 108 16.66 -25.78 26.24
CA SER A 108 17.47 -26.21 25.09
C SER A 108 17.35 -27.71 24.91
N LEU A 109 16.90 -28.14 23.76
CA LEU A 109 16.78 -29.53 23.37
C LEU A 109 17.99 -29.93 22.52
N LYS A 110 18.65 -31.05 22.86
CA LYS A 110 19.77 -31.59 22.08
C LYS A 110 19.26 -32.39 20.89
N GLY A 111 19.89 -32.22 19.73
CA GLY A 111 19.54 -32.89 18.50
C GLY A 111 19.08 -31.93 17.43
N ASP A 112 18.82 -32.48 16.26
CA ASP A 112 18.37 -31.74 15.08
C ASP A 112 16.85 -31.69 15.02
N TYR A 113 16.28 -30.50 15.29
CA TYR A 113 14.83 -30.26 15.25
C TYR A 113 14.41 -29.45 14.01
N ILE A 114 15.27 -29.33 13.01
CA ILE A 114 14.91 -28.63 11.77
C ILE A 114 13.59 -29.16 11.18
N ASN A 115 12.71 -28.26 10.74
CA ASN A 115 11.40 -28.57 10.17
C ASN A 115 10.40 -29.28 11.12
N LYS A 116 10.70 -29.40 12.41
CA LYS A 116 9.71 -29.83 13.40
C LYS A 116 8.82 -28.65 13.77
N TYR A 117 7.56 -28.98 14.00
CA TYR A 117 6.58 -27.98 14.44
C TYR A 117 6.47 -27.99 15.96
N TYR A 118 6.04 -26.86 16.52
CA TYR A 118 5.89 -26.76 17.98
C TYR A 118 4.81 -25.77 18.40
N THR A 119 4.33 -25.99 19.61
CA THR A 119 3.44 -25.07 20.35
C THR A 119 3.96 -24.89 21.77
N TYR A 120 3.47 -23.87 22.46
CA TYR A 120 3.62 -23.75 23.89
C TYR A 120 2.31 -24.12 24.61
N SER A 121 2.38 -24.91 25.71
CA SER A 121 1.32 -25.01 26.69
C SER A 121 1.65 -24.09 27.86
N VAL A 122 0.90 -23.01 28.01
CA VAL A 122 1.09 -21.99 29.05
C VAL A 122 0.02 -22.14 30.11
N LYS A 123 0.44 -22.33 31.36
CA LYS A 123 -0.47 -22.41 32.53
C LYS A 123 -0.48 -21.08 33.28
N THR A 124 -1.63 -20.39 33.29
CA THR A 124 -1.85 -19.18 34.08
C THR A 124 -3.02 -19.40 35.03
N GLY A 125 -2.78 -19.31 36.34
CA GLY A 125 -3.77 -19.75 37.33
C GLY A 125 -4.09 -21.25 37.16
N ASP A 126 -5.36 -21.58 37.01
CA ASP A 126 -5.82 -22.95 36.77
C ASP A 126 -5.97 -23.29 35.28
N ASP A 127 -5.94 -22.30 34.40
CA ASP A 127 -6.10 -22.48 32.97
C ASP A 127 -4.78 -22.88 32.29
N VAL A 128 -4.89 -23.78 31.31
CA VAL A 128 -3.79 -24.17 30.42
C VAL A 128 -4.23 -23.86 28.98
N LYS A 129 -3.49 -23.01 28.30
CA LYS A 129 -3.70 -22.67 26.89
C LYS A 129 -2.58 -23.22 26.06
N GLU A 130 -2.92 -23.86 24.93
CA GLU A 130 -1.96 -24.23 23.90
C GLU A 130 -1.95 -23.16 22.82
N THR A 131 -0.78 -22.74 22.37
CA THR A 131 -0.62 -21.60 21.45
C THR A 131 0.62 -21.75 20.58
N ALA A 132 0.56 -21.18 19.38
CA ALA A 132 1.75 -20.89 18.58
C ALA A 132 2.67 -19.91 19.34
N ASP A 133 3.90 -19.79 18.88
CA ASP A 133 4.89 -18.87 19.44
C ASP A 133 4.65 -17.43 18.93
N VAL A 134 4.57 -16.48 19.83
CA VAL A 134 4.50 -15.04 19.51
C VAL A 134 5.62 -14.59 18.55
N TYR A 135 6.81 -15.19 18.67
CA TYR A 135 7.99 -14.89 17.85
C TYR A 135 8.23 -15.92 16.75
N ALA A 136 7.22 -16.71 16.35
CA ALA A 136 7.34 -17.64 15.24
C ALA A 136 7.81 -16.93 13.96
N LYS A 137 8.81 -17.47 13.26
CA LYS A 137 9.33 -17.02 11.97
C LYS A 137 8.90 -17.91 10.81
N ALA A 138 8.36 -19.07 11.13
CA ALA A 138 7.76 -20.02 10.22
C ALA A 138 6.60 -20.73 10.93
N CYS A 139 5.59 -21.08 10.17
CA CYS A 139 4.42 -21.79 10.66
C CYS A 139 3.92 -22.81 9.65
N GLY A 140 3.15 -23.77 10.12
CA GLY A 140 2.41 -24.73 9.31
C GLY A 140 1.09 -24.11 8.78
N VAL A 141 0.34 -24.94 8.08
CA VAL A 141 -0.95 -24.58 7.48
C VAL A 141 -1.89 -23.92 8.50
N ASN A 142 -2.52 -22.81 8.08
CA ASN A 142 -3.42 -22.00 8.91
C ASN A 142 -2.76 -21.44 10.19
N GLY A 143 -1.44 -21.31 10.23
CA GLY A 143 -0.71 -20.70 11.34
C GLY A 143 -0.82 -21.38 12.70
N LYS A 144 -1.37 -22.61 12.78
CA LYS A 144 -1.70 -23.28 14.05
C LYS A 144 -0.49 -23.71 14.88
N ARG A 145 0.59 -24.09 14.22
CA ARG A 145 1.85 -24.51 14.85
C ARG A 145 3.01 -23.72 14.27
N SER A 146 3.88 -23.23 15.14
CA SER A 146 5.15 -22.65 14.75
C SER A 146 6.10 -23.73 14.24
N MET A 147 7.06 -23.39 13.37
CA MET A 147 8.05 -24.31 12.82
C MET A 147 9.46 -23.90 13.20
N VAL A 148 10.31 -24.86 13.53
CA VAL A 148 11.77 -24.66 13.67
C VAL A 148 12.38 -24.54 12.29
N VAL A 149 12.95 -23.39 11.97
CA VAL A 149 13.48 -23.07 10.64
C VAL A 149 14.94 -22.62 10.68
N ASP A 150 15.70 -22.98 9.68
CA ASP A 150 16.94 -22.32 9.31
C ASP A 150 16.65 -21.35 8.16
N LEU A 151 16.56 -20.07 8.47
CA LEU A 151 16.21 -19.04 7.49
C LEU A 151 17.18 -18.96 6.31
N ASN A 152 18.48 -19.29 6.54
CA ASN A 152 19.46 -19.33 5.45
C ASN A 152 19.14 -20.39 4.40
N SER A 153 18.52 -21.51 4.81
CA SER A 153 18.13 -22.59 3.90
C SER A 153 16.95 -22.20 3.00
N THR A 154 16.25 -21.12 3.32
CA THR A 154 15.10 -20.59 2.56
C THR A 154 15.47 -19.49 1.57
N ASN A 155 16.74 -19.10 1.52
CA ASN A 155 17.20 -18.07 0.59
C ASN A 155 17.11 -18.56 -0.86
N PRO A 156 16.54 -17.76 -1.77
CA PRO A 156 16.61 -18.04 -3.20
C PRO A 156 18.05 -17.88 -3.72
N ASP A 157 18.30 -18.34 -4.93
CA ASP A 157 19.59 -18.17 -5.58
C ASP A 157 19.97 -16.69 -5.67
N ASN A 158 21.24 -16.39 -5.39
CA ASN A 158 21.79 -15.01 -5.34
C ASN A 158 21.18 -14.06 -4.28
N TRP A 159 20.48 -14.56 -3.28
CA TRP A 159 19.91 -13.74 -2.20
C TRP A 159 20.96 -12.88 -1.50
N ASP A 160 22.17 -13.39 -1.29
CA ASP A 160 23.28 -12.64 -0.69
C ASP A 160 23.70 -11.39 -1.49
N ASN A 161 23.34 -11.33 -2.78
CA ASN A 161 23.59 -10.19 -3.66
C ASN A 161 22.38 -9.28 -3.83
N ASP A 162 21.24 -9.66 -3.33
CA ASP A 162 20.06 -8.82 -3.30
C ASP A 162 20.32 -7.57 -2.45
N ARG A 163 19.79 -6.42 -2.86
CA ARG A 163 20.01 -5.14 -2.19
C ARG A 163 18.71 -4.36 -2.16
N HIS A 164 18.53 -3.61 -1.09
CA HIS A 164 17.47 -2.63 -0.98
C HIS A 164 17.45 -1.68 -2.17
N ILE A 165 16.25 -1.35 -2.62
CA ILE A 165 16.01 -0.25 -3.55
C ILE A 165 15.70 0.98 -2.70
N LEU A 166 16.64 1.89 -2.60
CA LEU A 166 16.57 3.05 -1.72
C LEU A 166 16.58 4.34 -2.53
N VAL A 167 15.81 5.31 -2.11
CA VAL A 167 15.79 6.67 -2.65
C VAL A 167 16.45 7.64 -1.64
N PRO A 168 17.03 8.76 -2.10
CA PRO A 168 17.67 9.74 -1.20
C PRO A 168 16.70 10.28 -0.15
N ASN A 169 15.47 10.62 -0.56
CA ASN A 169 14.40 11.08 0.30
C ASN A 169 13.14 10.27 0.01
N GLN A 170 12.28 10.03 1.00
CA GLN A 170 11.03 9.32 0.74
C GLN A 170 10.07 10.07 -0.19
N THR A 171 10.23 11.38 -0.38
CA THR A 171 9.52 12.19 -1.38
C THR A 171 9.94 11.91 -2.83
N ASP A 172 11.09 11.24 -3.03
CA ASP A 172 11.54 10.76 -4.35
C ASP A 172 10.84 9.44 -4.74
N ALA A 173 10.13 8.80 -3.82
CA ALA A 173 9.35 7.60 -4.11
C ALA A 173 8.12 7.93 -4.96
N SER A 174 7.71 6.97 -5.79
CA SER A 174 6.37 6.86 -6.36
C SER A 174 5.83 5.47 -6.00
N VAL A 175 4.66 5.42 -5.38
CA VAL A 175 4.14 4.19 -4.77
C VAL A 175 2.91 3.70 -5.53
N TRP A 176 2.89 2.41 -5.85
CA TRP A 176 1.80 1.69 -6.49
C TRP A 176 1.34 0.57 -5.56
N GLU A 177 0.09 0.63 -5.06
CA GLU A 177 -0.45 -0.28 -4.05
C GLU A 177 -1.18 -1.46 -4.68
N VAL A 178 -0.86 -2.70 -4.25
CA VAL A 178 -1.52 -3.90 -4.76
C VAL A 178 -1.55 -5.03 -3.72
N SER A 179 -2.55 -5.91 -3.79
CA SER A 179 -2.56 -7.20 -3.10
C SER A 179 -1.82 -8.25 -3.94
N VAL A 180 -1.16 -9.22 -3.28
CA VAL A 180 -0.56 -10.39 -3.97
C VAL A 180 -1.61 -11.10 -4.83
N ALA A 181 -2.81 -11.24 -4.29
CA ALA A 181 -3.92 -11.90 -5.00
C ALA A 181 -4.35 -11.11 -6.24
N ASP A 182 -4.62 -9.81 -6.09
CA ASP A 182 -5.18 -8.97 -7.15
C ASP A 182 -4.25 -8.82 -8.35
N PHE A 183 -2.92 -8.83 -8.08
CA PHE A 183 -1.89 -8.64 -9.10
C PHE A 183 -2.02 -9.56 -10.30
N SER A 184 -2.40 -10.83 -10.08
CA SER A 184 -2.33 -11.83 -11.16
C SER A 184 -3.47 -12.83 -11.21
N SER A 185 -4.49 -12.72 -10.35
CA SER A 185 -5.58 -13.72 -10.31
C SER A 185 -6.37 -13.79 -11.61
N SER A 186 -6.53 -12.68 -12.34
CA SER A 186 -7.17 -12.66 -13.65
C SER A 186 -6.39 -13.49 -14.68
N ALA A 187 -7.10 -14.24 -15.53
CA ALA A 187 -6.49 -14.90 -16.67
C ALA A 187 -5.87 -13.90 -17.65
N SER A 188 -6.39 -12.66 -17.71
CA SER A 188 -5.85 -11.58 -18.54
C SER A 188 -4.44 -11.16 -18.15
N SER A 189 -3.95 -11.55 -16.94
CA SER A 189 -2.57 -11.31 -16.51
C SER A 189 -1.51 -12.02 -17.37
N GLY A 190 -1.88 -13.10 -18.07
CA GLY A 190 -0.93 -13.94 -18.79
C GLY A 190 -0.01 -14.79 -17.89
N VAL A 191 -0.12 -14.67 -16.58
CA VAL A 191 0.61 -15.48 -15.59
C VAL A 191 0.14 -16.93 -15.66
N SER A 192 1.07 -17.88 -15.50
CA SER A 192 0.76 -19.31 -15.48
C SER A 192 -0.24 -19.65 -14.36
N GLU A 193 -1.21 -20.52 -14.66
CA GLU A 193 -2.30 -20.87 -13.73
C GLU A 193 -1.81 -21.26 -12.33
N LYS A 194 -0.72 -22.00 -12.23
CA LYS A 194 -0.12 -22.43 -10.96
C LYS A 194 0.40 -21.30 -10.07
N HIS A 195 0.69 -20.12 -10.65
CA HIS A 195 1.24 -18.97 -9.93
C HIS A 195 0.25 -17.81 -9.79
N ARG A 196 -0.94 -17.88 -10.43
CA ARG A 196 -1.96 -16.82 -10.31
C ARG A 196 -2.35 -16.61 -8.85
N GLY A 197 -2.37 -15.34 -8.44
CA GLY A 197 -2.71 -14.93 -7.07
C GLY A 197 -1.67 -15.32 -6.01
N LYS A 198 -0.44 -15.67 -6.40
CA LYS A 198 0.61 -16.17 -5.52
C LYS A 198 1.90 -15.34 -5.62
N PHE A 199 2.81 -15.50 -4.64
CA PHE A 199 4.12 -14.83 -4.63
C PHE A 199 4.89 -15.02 -5.94
N LEU A 200 4.90 -16.23 -6.50
CA LEU A 200 5.66 -16.55 -7.70
C LEU A 200 5.12 -15.87 -8.98
N ALA A 201 3.93 -15.28 -8.97
CA ALA A 201 3.45 -14.48 -10.10
C ALA A 201 4.38 -13.29 -10.41
N PHE A 202 4.99 -12.70 -9.38
CA PHE A 202 5.94 -11.59 -9.54
C PHE A 202 7.27 -12.01 -10.18
N THR A 203 7.56 -13.30 -10.26
CA THR A 203 8.79 -13.83 -10.87
C THR A 203 8.65 -14.14 -12.36
N GLU A 204 7.42 -14.12 -12.89
CA GLU A 204 7.16 -14.40 -14.31
C GLU A 204 7.40 -13.15 -15.16
N ASN A 205 8.37 -13.23 -16.09
CA ASN A 205 8.69 -12.19 -17.04
C ASN A 205 8.10 -12.53 -18.42
N GLY A 206 7.89 -11.53 -19.27
CA GLY A 206 7.34 -11.71 -20.61
C GLY A 206 5.83 -11.98 -20.62
N THR A 207 5.14 -11.72 -19.52
CA THR A 207 3.68 -11.85 -19.47
C THR A 207 3.00 -10.75 -20.29
N THR A 208 1.93 -11.12 -20.97
CA THR A 208 1.17 -10.21 -21.85
C THR A 208 -0.33 -10.41 -21.63
N VAL A 209 -1.13 -9.44 -22.04
CA VAL A 209 -2.58 -9.51 -21.94
C VAL A 209 -3.09 -10.82 -22.58
N ASP A 210 -3.88 -11.58 -21.81
CA ASP A 210 -4.40 -12.91 -22.16
C ASP A 210 -3.29 -13.95 -22.50
N GLY A 211 -2.02 -13.68 -22.21
CA GLY A 211 -0.88 -14.54 -22.56
C GLY A 211 -0.62 -14.64 -24.07
N VAL A 212 -1.11 -13.71 -24.86
CA VAL A 212 -0.96 -13.70 -26.32
C VAL A 212 0.27 -12.92 -26.71
N GLU A 213 1.16 -13.54 -27.50
CA GLU A 213 2.37 -12.90 -28.02
C GLU A 213 2.03 -11.65 -28.87
N GLY A 214 2.68 -10.54 -28.58
CA GLY A 214 2.46 -9.26 -29.28
C GLY A 214 1.43 -8.34 -28.60
N ASN A 215 0.66 -8.82 -27.62
CA ASN A 215 -0.18 -7.98 -26.79
C ASN A 215 0.66 -7.15 -25.78
N SER A 216 0.04 -6.16 -25.15
CA SER A 216 0.68 -5.32 -24.14
C SER A 216 1.21 -6.13 -22.97
N SER A 217 2.35 -5.71 -22.42
CA SER A 217 2.95 -6.34 -21.25
C SER A 217 2.07 -6.16 -20.02
N THR A 218 2.09 -7.17 -19.15
CA THR A 218 1.38 -7.20 -17.88
C THR A 218 2.36 -7.39 -16.71
N CYS A 219 1.85 -7.33 -15.50
CA CYS A 219 2.57 -7.69 -14.29
C CYS A 219 3.91 -6.95 -14.14
N ILE A 220 5.01 -7.67 -13.88
CA ILE A 220 6.30 -7.04 -13.57
C ILE A 220 6.87 -6.23 -14.75
N ASP A 221 6.66 -6.68 -15.99
CA ASP A 221 7.15 -5.96 -17.16
C ASP A 221 6.33 -4.70 -17.45
N TYR A 222 5.04 -4.71 -17.10
CA TYR A 222 4.21 -3.50 -17.07
C TYR A 222 4.72 -2.49 -16.04
N LEU A 223 5.02 -2.92 -14.82
CA LEU A 223 5.55 -2.05 -13.76
C LEU A 223 6.87 -1.38 -14.17
N LYS A 224 7.78 -2.13 -14.80
CA LYS A 224 9.02 -1.57 -15.36
C LYS A 224 8.73 -0.46 -16.38
N LYS A 225 7.73 -0.67 -17.24
CA LYS A 225 7.32 0.31 -18.26
C LYS A 225 6.63 1.51 -17.62
N LEU A 226 5.78 1.30 -16.62
CA LEU A 226 5.10 2.37 -15.88
C LEU A 226 6.10 3.31 -15.19
N GLY A 227 7.19 2.75 -14.66
CA GLY A 227 8.28 3.52 -14.06
C GLY A 227 8.06 3.89 -12.59
N VAL A 228 7.15 3.21 -11.88
CA VAL A 228 7.01 3.38 -10.42
C VAL A 228 8.23 2.86 -9.69
N LYS A 229 8.60 3.51 -8.60
CA LYS A 229 9.81 3.16 -7.83
C LYS A 229 9.54 2.15 -6.72
N TYR A 230 8.33 2.11 -6.20
CA TYR A 230 7.94 1.22 -5.11
C TYR A 230 6.59 0.57 -5.39
N VAL A 231 6.47 -0.69 -4.98
CA VAL A 231 5.20 -1.38 -4.85
C VAL A 231 4.91 -1.55 -3.36
N GLN A 232 3.80 -0.95 -2.89
CA GLN A 232 3.24 -1.28 -1.59
C GLN A 232 2.39 -2.54 -1.74
N ILE A 233 2.75 -3.59 -1.04
CA ILE A 233 2.00 -4.85 -1.04
C ILE A 233 1.15 -4.91 0.22
N MET A 234 -0.17 -5.03 0.03
CA MET A 234 -1.15 -5.24 1.11
C MET A 234 -0.73 -6.45 1.95
N PRO A 235 -1.25 -6.65 3.17
CA PRO A 235 -0.69 -7.61 4.12
C PRO A 235 -0.42 -8.98 3.52
N PHE A 236 0.79 -9.49 3.71
CA PHE A 236 1.23 -10.79 3.18
C PHE A 236 1.95 -11.65 4.22
N TYR A 237 1.85 -11.29 5.49
CA TYR A 237 2.12 -12.22 6.59
C TYR A 237 0.85 -13.03 6.90
N ASP A 238 1.01 -14.10 7.69
CA ASP A 238 -0.02 -15.08 8.03
C ASP A 238 -1.27 -14.43 8.66
N PHE A 239 -2.42 -14.57 7.99
CA PHE A 239 -3.69 -13.99 8.38
C PHE A 239 -4.80 -15.05 8.46
N GLY A 240 -5.92 -14.74 9.14
CA GLY A 240 -6.85 -15.75 9.63
C GLY A 240 -8.08 -16.03 8.78
N SER A 241 -8.46 -15.13 7.86
CA SER A 241 -9.74 -15.21 7.14
C SER A 241 -9.73 -16.16 5.95
N VAL A 242 -8.58 -16.69 5.56
CA VAL A 242 -8.41 -17.62 4.44
C VAL A 242 -7.98 -18.98 5.00
N ASP A 243 -8.66 -20.05 4.56
CA ASP A 243 -8.24 -21.43 4.87
C ASP A 243 -7.16 -21.86 3.86
N GLU A 244 -5.91 -21.83 4.30
CA GLU A 244 -4.74 -22.15 3.48
C GLU A 244 -4.77 -23.59 2.91
N SER A 245 -5.57 -24.50 3.50
CA SER A 245 -5.74 -25.87 3.00
C SER A 245 -6.60 -25.97 1.74
N LYS A 246 -7.27 -24.89 1.37
CA LYS A 246 -8.16 -24.80 0.21
C LYS A 246 -7.55 -24.00 -0.92
N ASP A 247 -8.14 -24.08 -2.10
CA ASP A 247 -7.70 -23.27 -3.24
C ASP A 247 -7.91 -21.79 -2.94
N ILE A 248 -6.85 -21.02 -3.05
CA ILE A 248 -6.89 -19.56 -2.89
C ILE A 248 -7.82 -18.90 -3.93
N MET A 249 -8.01 -19.51 -5.10
CA MET A 249 -8.89 -18.98 -6.14
C MET A 249 -10.37 -19.01 -5.78
N GLU A 250 -10.75 -19.82 -4.78
CA GLU A 250 -12.12 -19.93 -4.26
C GLU A 250 -12.38 -19.01 -3.04
N GLN A 251 -11.37 -18.29 -2.58
CA GLN A 251 -11.41 -17.47 -1.37
C GLN A 251 -10.81 -16.11 -1.63
N TYR A 252 -11.19 -15.11 -0.84
CA TYR A 252 -10.59 -13.77 -0.89
C TYR A 252 -10.68 -13.06 0.45
N ASN A 253 -9.60 -12.41 0.81
CA ASN A 253 -9.54 -11.39 1.84
C ASN A 253 -8.34 -10.47 1.57
N TRP A 254 -8.42 -9.21 2.04
CA TRP A 254 -7.29 -8.28 1.93
C TRP A 254 -6.12 -8.63 2.84
N GLY A 255 -6.37 -9.41 3.93
CA GLY A 255 -5.33 -9.85 4.87
C GLY A 255 -5.12 -8.97 6.10
N TYR A 256 -6.04 -8.04 6.39
CA TYR A 256 -5.96 -7.18 7.60
C TYR A 256 -6.46 -7.88 8.86
N ASP A 257 -6.21 -9.15 9.02
CA ASP A 257 -6.61 -9.99 10.15
C ASP A 257 -5.47 -10.90 10.61
N PRO A 258 -4.39 -10.31 11.18
CA PRO A 258 -3.12 -10.98 11.45
C PRO A 258 -3.20 -12.07 12.51
N VAL A 259 -2.50 -13.18 12.27
CA VAL A 259 -2.33 -14.31 13.19
C VAL A 259 -0.86 -14.42 13.61
N ASN A 260 0.07 -14.64 12.66
CA ASN A 260 1.51 -14.75 12.93
C ASN A 260 2.29 -13.69 12.14
N TYR A 261 2.61 -12.58 12.77
CA TYR A 261 3.18 -11.37 12.15
C TYR A 261 4.56 -11.53 11.50
N ASN A 262 5.32 -12.58 11.83
CA ASN A 262 6.67 -12.80 11.30
C ASN A 262 6.75 -14.00 10.36
N CYS A 263 5.62 -14.57 9.96
CA CYS A 263 5.52 -15.66 8.99
C CYS A 263 4.84 -15.14 7.71
N PRO A 264 5.35 -15.43 6.50
CA PRO A 264 4.63 -15.14 5.27
C PRO A 264 3.32 -15.94 5.17
N GLU A 265 2.33 -15.39 4.48
CA GLU A 265 1.03 -15.99 4.23
C GLU A 265 1.15 -17.28 3.39
N GLY A 266 0.52 -18.36 3.86
CA GLY A 266 0.65 -19.67 3.20
C GLY A 266 -0.22 -19.81 1.95
N SER A 267 -1.38 -19.15 1.89
CA SER A 267 -2.26 -19.20 0.72
C SER A 267 -1.61 -18.58 -0.54
N TYR A 268 -0.67 -17.66 -0.34
CA TYR A 268 0.12 -17.06 -1.42
C TYR A 268 1.29 -17.92 -1.88
N SER A 269 1.58 -19.04 -1.19
CA SER A 269 2.62 -19.98 -1.59
C SER A 269 2.05 -21.12 -2.45
N THR A 270 2.95 -21.85 -3.12
CA THR A 270 2.57 -23.07 -3.87
C THR A 270 2.36 -24.29 -2.97
N ASN A 271 2.83 -24.23 -1.72
CA ASN A 271 2.64 -25.29 -0.72
C ASN A 271 2.47 -24.67 0.69
N PRO A 272 1.25 -24.47 1.18
CA PRO A 272 0.99 -23.89 2.50
C PRO A 272 1.39 -24.79 3.69
N TYR A 273 1.57 -26.10 3.45
CA TYR A 273 1.92 -27.06 4.50
C TYR A 273 3.41 -27.01 4.89
N ASP A 274 4.28 -26.46 4.04
CA ASP A 274 5.71 -26.34 4.31
C ASP A 274 6.11 -24.89 4.55
N GLY A 275 6.42 -24.54 5.79
CA GLY A 275 6.85 -23.18 6.15
C GLY A 275 8.10 -22.70 5.40
N ASN A 276 8.98 -23.57 4.92
CA ASN A 276 10.14 -23.17 4.12
C ASN A 276 9.73 -22.67 2.73
N VAL A 277 8.69 -23.27 2.13
CA VAL A 277 8.23 -22.91 0.78
C VAL A 277 7.67 -21.50 0.80
N ARG A 278 6.77 -21.17 1.75
CA ARG A 278 6.19 -19.83 1.85
C ARG A 278 7.25 -18.74 2.06
N ILE A 279 8.28 -19.02 2.88
CA ILE A 279 9.39 -18.08 3.12
C ILE A 279 10.20 -17.87 1.84
N LYS A 280 10.60 -18.97 1.17
CA LYS A 280 11.40 -18.90 -0.04
C LYS A 280 10.68 -18.16 -1.17
N GLU A 281 9.41 -18.46 -1.40
CA GLU A 281 8.61 -17.84 -2.47
C GLU A 281 8.34 -16.36 -2.18
N CYS A 282 8.11 -15.97 -0.92
CA CYS A 282 8.04 -14.57 -0.51
C CYS A 282 9.36 -13.82 -0.81
N LYS A 283 10.50 -14.41 -0.46
CA LYS A 283 11.82 -13.84 -0.81
C LYS A 283 12.03 -13.74 -2.32
N GLN A 284 11.55 -14.72 -3.10
CA GLN A 284 11.64 -14.70 -4.57
C GLN A 284 10.80 -13.57 -5.18
N MET A 285 9.61 -13.30 -4.64
CA MET A 285 8.78 -12.14 -5.02
C MET A 285 9.55 -10.83 -4.82
N ILE A 286 10.10 -10.62 -3.63
CA ILE A 286 10.85 -9.41 -3.28
C ILE A 286 12.08 -9.26 -4.19
N GLN A 287 12.87 -10.32 -4.35
CA GLN A 287 14.04 -10.31 -5.23
C GLN A 287 13.68 -10.02 -6.70
N ALA A 288 12.54 -10.51 -7.18
CA ALA A 288 12.08 -10.23 -8.55
C ALA A 288 11.76 -8.74 -8.74
N LEU A 289 11.12 -8.10 -7.76
CA LEU A 289 10.87 -6.65 -7.77
C LEU A 289 12.18 -5.85 -7.68
N HIS A 290 13.11 -6.23 -6.81
CA HIS A 290 14.45 -5.60 -6.72
C HIS A 290 15.23 -5.74 -8.02
N ASN A 291 15.20 -6.91 -8.67
CA ASN A 291 15.83 -7.13 -9.99
C ASN A 291 15.18 -6.26 -11.09
N ALA A 292 13.94 -5.85 -10.91
CA ALA A 292 13.26 -4.89 -11.78
C ALA A 292 13.57 -3.42 -11.43
N GLY A 293 14.34 -3.16 -10.38
CA GLY A 293 14.64 -1.82 -9.87
C GLY A 293 13.50 -1.21 -9.05
N ILE A 294 12.59 -2.03 -8.51
CA ILE A 294 11.39 -1.63 -7.79
C ILE A 294 11.52 -2.05 -6.33
N GLY A 295 11.41 -1.09 -5.40
CA GLY A 295 11.41 -1.36 -3.96
C GLY A 295 10.08 -1.91 -3.47
N VAL A 296 10.11 -2.58 -2.31
CA VAL A 296 8.94 -3.20 -1.68
C VAL A 296 8.59 -2.51 -0.38
N ILE A 297 7.37 -1.98 -0.29
CA ILE A 297 6.79 -1.48 0.96
C ILE A 297 5.83 -2.53 1.48
N MET A 298 6.05 -2.98 2.70
CA MET A 298 5.20 -3.95 3.38
C MET A 298 4.10 -3.23 4.17
N ASP A 299 2.87 -3.63 3.96
CA ASP A 299 1.74 -3.19 4.77
C ASP A 299 1.66 -4.03 6.04
N VAL A 300 1.71 -3.39 7.21
CA VAL A 300 1.79 -4.04 8.51
C VAL A 300 0.66 -3.61 9.43
N VAL A 301 0.01 -4.60 10.07
CA VAL A 301 -1.19 -4.44 10.90
C VAL A 301 -0.89 -4.83 12.35
N TYR A 302 -0.22 -3.95 13.10
CA TYR A 302 0.07 -4.22 14.52
C TYR A 302 -1.00 -3.71 15.46
N ASN A 303 -1.99 -2.97 14.97
CA ASN A 303 -3.00 -2.31 15.79
C ASN A 303 -4.05 -3.25 16.39
N HIS A 304 -4.23 -4.46 15.85
CA HIS A 304 -5.13 -5.49 16.36
C HIS A 304 -4.64 -6.90 15.98
N THR A 305 -5.29 -7.93 16.49
CA THR A 305 -5.12 -9.33 16.08
C THR A 305 -6.44 -9.83 15.46
N TYR A 306 -6.37 -10.85 14.60
CA TYR A 306 -7.53 -11.47 13.96
C TYR A 306 -8.69 -11.71 14.94
N ASN A 307 -8.36 -12.26 16.12
CA ASN A 307 -9.29 -12.42 17.22
C ASN A 307 -8.54 -12.38 18.56
N THR A 308 -9.27 -12.40 19.66
CA THR A 308 -8.69 -12.39 21.01
C THR A 308 -8.17 -13.76 21.47
N ASP A 309 -8.45 -14.83 20.72
CA ASP A 309 -7.86 -16.17 20.92
C ASP A 309 -6.49 -16.25 20.21
N SER A 310 -5.57 -15.40 20.60
CA SER A 310 -4.28 -15.16 19.93
C SER A 310 -3.10 -15.67 20.74
N PRO A 311 -1.92 -15.86 20.12
CA PRO A 311 -0.68 -16.17 20.83
C PRO A 311 -0.35 -15.15 21.93
N PHE A 312 -0.63 -13.87 21.70
CA PHE A 312 -0.43 -12.82 22.70
C PHE A 312 -1.29 -13.05 23.95
N GLN A 313 -2.59 -13.26 23.76
CA GLN A 313 -3.53 -13.44 24.87
C GLN A 313 -3.27 -14.73 25.63
N TYR A 314 -2.90 -15.80 24.94
CA TYR A 314 -2.65 -17.11 25.56
C TYR A 314 -1.30 -17.16 26.28
N THR A 315 -0.33 -16.33 25.87
CA THR A 315 1.00 -16.27 26.50
C THR A 315 1.00 -15.34 27.71
N VAL A 316 0.46 -14.12 27.59
CA VAL A 316 0.37 -13.14 28.70
C VAL A 316 -1.00 -12.46 28.69
N PRO A 317 -2.00 -13.05 29.34
CA PRO A 317 -3.38 -12.57 29.30
C PRO A 317 -3.50 -11.07 29.66
N ASN A 318 -4.24 -10.32 28.81
CA ASN A 318 -4.59 -8.91 28.98
C ASN A 318 -3.41 -7.91 29.04
N TYR A 319 -2.20 -8.34 28.71
CA TYR A 319 -1.05 -7.45 28.69
C TYR A 319 -0.81 -6.78 27.34
N TYR A 320 -0.94 -7.51 26.26
CA TYR A 320 -0.66 -7.02 24.91
C TYR A 320 -1.81 -6.18 24.32
N TYR A 321 -2.93 -6.10 25.03
CA TYR A 321 -4.14 -5.41 24.59
C TYR A 321 -4.52 -4.27 25.53
N ARG A 322 -5.19 -3.28 24.95
CA ARG A 322 -5.88 -2.24 25.71
C ARG A 322 -7.18 -2.78 26.26
N MET A 323 -7.35 -2.66 27.56
CA MET A 323 -8.49 -3.21 28.28
C MET A 323 -9.40 -2.10 28.81
N ASN A 324 -10.71 -2.30 28.71
CA ASN A 324 -11.70 -1.47 29.38
C ASN A 324 -11.81 -1.85 30.86
N GLU A 325 -12.31 -0.92 31.70
CA GLU A 325 -12.46 -1.16 33.14
C GLU A 325 -13.35 -2.35 33.50
N ASP A 326 -14.27 -2.75 32.61
CA ASP A 326 -15.19 -3.87 32.78
C ASP A 326 -14.58 -5.23 32.38
N GLY A 327 -13.32 -5.22 31.88
CA GLY A 327 -12.58 -6.40 31.43
C GLY A 327 -12.81 -6.78 29.97
N THR A 328 -13.51 -5.97 29.20
CA THR A 328 -13.59 -6.13 27.75
C THR A 328 -12.39 -5.49 27.05
N PHE A 329 -12.13 -5.88 25.82
CA PHE A 329 -11.07 -5.26 25.00
C PHE A 329 -11.51 -3.90 24.48
N SER A 330 -10.61 -2.93 24.39
CA SER A 330 -10.81 -1.71 23.61
C SER A 330 -11.00 -2.08 22.14
N ASN A 331 -11.79 -1.30 21.40
CA ASN A 331 -12.16 -1.58 20.01
C ASN A 331 -12.14 -0.32 19.14
N GLY A 332 -11.06 0.43 19.21
CA GLY A 332 -10.85 1.60 18.34
C GLY A 332 -10.56 1.21 16.89
N SER A 333 -9.99 0.02 16.68
CA SER A 333 -9.75 -0.56 15.36
C SER A 333 -11.04 -0.95 14.62
N GLY A 334 -12.15 -1.20 15.35
CA GLY A 334 -13.34 -1.82 14.77
C GLY A 334 -13.23 -3.34 14.61
N CYS A 335 -12.05 -3.94 14.94
CA CYS A 335 -11.75 -5.38 14.79
C CYS A 335 -11.84 -6.16 16.10
N SER A 336 -12.65 -5.70 17.06
CA SER A 336 -12.93 -6.32 18.35
C SER A 336 -11.80 -6.26 19.40
N ASN A 337 -10.64 -5.76 19.05
CA ASN A 337 -9.52 -5.59 19.98
C ASN A 337 -8.53 -4.51 19.48
N ASP A 338 -7.85 -3.87 20.42
CA ASP A 338 -6.74 -2.94 20.14
C ASP A 338 -5.51 -3.43 20.90
N THR A 339 -4.37 -3.49 20.23
CA THR A 339 -3.09 -3.80 20.87
C THR A 339 -2.55 -2.58 21.62
N ALA A 340 -1.75 -2.80 22.65
CA ALA A 340 -1.19 -1.76 23.51
C ALA A 340 0.28 -1.48 23.18
N SER A 341 0.54 -0.65 22.16
CA SER A 341 1.90 -0.33 21.73
C SER A 341 2.71 0.42 22.80
N GLU A 342 2.04 1.07 23.74
CA GLU A 342 2.64 1.73 24.91
C GLU A 342 3.25 0.76 25.91
N HIS A 343 2.85 -0.54 25.92
CA HIS A 343 3.42 -1.54 26.82
C HIS A 343 4.79 -2.03 26.31
N ALA A 344 5.75 -2.12 27.23
CA ALA A 344 7.16 -2.28 26.88
C ALA A 344 7.47 -3.51 26.01
N MET A 345 6.84 -4.68 26.28
CA MET A 345 7.12 -5.89 25.53
C MET A 345 6.35 -5.96 24.21
N PHE A 346 5.22 -5.23 24.04
CA PHE A 346 4.60 -5.10 22.73
C PHE A 346 5.34 -4.10 21.84
N ARG A 347 5.80 -2.97 22.42
CA ARG A 347 6.72 -2.05 21.74
C ARG A 347 7.97 -2.77 21.23
N LYS A 348 8.60 -3.58 22.12
CA LYS A 348 9.73 -4.41 21.70
C LYS A 348 9.38 -5.34 20.57
N TYR A 349 8.22 -6.00 20.63
CA TYR A 349 7.76 -6.90 19.59
C TYR A 349 7.63 -6.20 18.24
N MET A 350 7.00 -5.03 18.19
CA MET A 350 6.87 -4.25 16.96
C MET A 350 8.24 -3.86 16.38
N ILE A 351 9.17 -3.41 17.22
CA ILE A 351 10.54 -3.06 16.79
C ILE A 351 11.27 -4.29 16.24
N ASP A 352 11.22 -5.41 16.96
CA ASP A 352 11.87 -6.66 16.55
C ASP A 352 11.29 -7.19 15.23
N SER A 353 9.98 -7.14 15.07
CA SER A 353 9.26 -7.59 13.87
C SER A 353 9.59 -6.74 12.64
N VAL A 354 9.50 -5.41 12.75
CA VAL A 354 9.82 -4.50 11.64
C VAL A 354 11.29 -4.63 11.22
N THR A 355 12.20 -4.67 12.18
CA THR A 355 13.64 -4.85 11.87
C THR A 355 13.95 -6.24 11.31
N TYR A 356 13.22 -7.28 11.72
CA TYR A 356 13.31 -8.62 11.13
C TYR A 356 12.92 -8.62 9.65
N TRP A 357 11.76 -8.06 9.30
CA TRP A 357 11.32 -7.97 7.91
C TRP A 357 12.29 -7.15 7.05
N ALA A 358 12.76 -6.00 7.56
CA ALA A 358 13.74 -5.18 6.85
C ALA A 358 15.05 -5.92 6.60
N LYS A 359 15.53 -6.71 7.57
CA LYS A 359 16.84 -7.37 7.50
C LYS A 359 16.80 -8.72 6.80
N GLU A 360 15.78 -9.54 7.07
CA GLU A 360 15.68 -10.92 6.57
C GLU A 360 15.08 -11.00 5.17
N TYR A 361 14.10 -10.10 4.88
CA TYR A 361 13.40 -10.06 3.60
C TYR A 361 13.78 -8.84 2.75
N HIS A 362 14.70 -8.02 3.22
CA HIS A 362 15.17 -6.80 2.53
C HIS A 362 14.01 -5.82 2.19
N ILE A 363 13.02 -5.71 3.06
CA ILE A 363 11.88 -4.79 2.87
C ILE A 363 12.35 -3.34 2.91
N ASP A 364 12.00 -2.56 1.90
CA ASP A 364 12.46 -1.18 1.66
C ASP A 364 11.60 -0.11 2.33
N GLY A 365 10.43 -0.49 2.82
CA GLY A 365 9.54 0.43 3.52
C GLY A 365 8.40 -0.28 4.23
N PHE A 366 7.72 0.46 5.11
CA PHE A 366 6.60 -0.03 5.90
C PHE A 366 5.46 0.98 5.90
N ARG A 367 4.25 0.49 5.56
CA ARG A 367 2.98 1.20 5.78
C ARG A 367 2.31 0.61 7.02
N PHE A 368 1.99 1.44 7.99
CA PHE A 368 1.32 1.02 9.22
C PHE A 368 -0.18 1.24 9.10
N ASP A 369 -0.92 0.14 9.05
CA ASP A 369 -2.37 0.13 9.15
C ASP A 369 -2.79 0.78 10.46
N LEU A 370 -3.81 1.64 10.42
CA LEU A 370 -4.34 2.38 11.57
C LEU A 370 -3.22 2.89 12.52
N MET A 371 -2.16 3.49 11.95
CA MET A 371 -1.01 4.02 12.70
C MET A 371 -1.46 4.90 13.86
N GLY A 372 -2.58 5.60 13.70
CA GLY A 372 -3.17 6.47 14.72
C GLY A 372 -3.59 5.75 16.01
N LEU A 373 -3.65 4.43 16.02
CA LEU A 373 -3.87 3.63 17.23
C LEU A 373 -2.57 3.32 17.99
N HIS A 374 -1.40 3.48 17.37
CA HIS A 374 -0.12 3.31 18.08
C HIS A 374 0.29 4.58 18.80
N ASP A 375 1.24 4.47 19.71
CA ASP A 375 1.76 5.64 20.41
C ASP A 375 2.98 6.26 19.72
N VAL A 376 3.12 7.59 19.84
CA VAL A 376 4.22 8.39 19.26
C VAL A 376 5.60 7.84 19.65
N THR A 377 5.77 7.39 20.90
CA THR A 377 7.06 6.87 21.37
C THR A 377 7.43 5.59 20.65
N THR A 378 6.49 4.67 20.46
CA THR A 378 6.72 3.42 19.74
C THR A 378 7.06 3.69 18.27
N MET A 379 6.33 4.57 17.59
CA MET A 379 6.62 4.89 16.19
C MET A 379 8.01 5.52 16.03
N ASN A 380 8.38 6.46 16.89
CA ASN A 380 9.73 7.05 16.89
C ASN A 380 10.84 6.01 17.23
N ASN A 381 10.56 5.04 18.10
CA ASN A 381 11.53 3.98 18.44
C ASN A 381 11.71 3.01 17.26
N ILE A 382 10.64 2.66 16.53
CA ILE A 382 10.73 1.87 15.28
C ILE A 382 11.57 2.63 14.26
N ARG A 383 11.31 3.93 14.04
CA ARG A 383 12.10 4.74 13.10
C ARG A 383 13.58 4.77 13.51
N THR A 384 13.86 4.94 14.81
CA THR A 384 15.24 4.93 15.33
C THR A 384 15.91 3.57 15.12
N ALA A 385 15.20 2.47 15.30
CA ALA A 385 15.73 1.13 15.08
C ALA A 385 16.07 0.89 13.61
N LEU A 386 15.18 1.31 12.68
CA LEU A 386 15.43 1.26 11.24
C LEU A 386 16.64 2.13 10.86
N ASP A 387 16.72 3.37 11.37
CA ASP A 387 17.85 4.28 11.10
C ASP A 387 19.21 3.68 11.44
N ASN A 388 19.26 2.86 12.48
CA ASN A 388 20.48 2.22 12.98
C ASN A 388 20.64 0.76 12.53
N LEU A 389 19.81 0.30 11.58
CA LEU A 389 19.80 -1.11 11.16
C LEU A 389 21.10 -1.52 10.47
N TYR A 390 21.68 -0.61 9.69
CA TYR A 390 22.91 -0.82 8.92
C TYR A 390 23.99 0.20 9.30
N GLU A 391 25.26 -0.26 9.37
CA GLU A 391 26.41 0.56 9.76
C GLU A 391 26.70 1.69 8.76
N ASP A 392 26.36 1.51 7.48
CA ASP A 392 26.52 2.51 6.42
C ASP A 392 25.48 3.64 6.47
N GLY A 393 24.49 3.53 7.36
CA GLY A 393 23.42 4.49 7.54
C GLY A 393 22.28 4.40 6.50
N SER A 394 22.30 3.41 5.63
CA SER A 394 21.25 3.18 4.60
C SER A 394 19.87 2.93 5.21
N GLY A 395 19.80 2.42 6.43
CA GLY A 395 18.54 2.24 7.16
C GLY A 395 17.70 3.53 7.31
N LYS A 396 18.31 4.71 7.19
CA LYS A 396 17.61 6.00 7.17
C LYS A 396 16.73 6.19 5.94
N GLN A 397 17.02 5.49 4.85
CA GLN A 397 16.31 5.57 3.58
C GLN A 397 15.15 4.56 3.48
N ILE A 398 15.01 3.64 4.46
CA ILE A 398 13.84 2.76 4.55
C ILE A 398 12.61 3.65 4.80
N ILE A 399 11.62 3.55 3.90
CA ILE A 399 10.40 4.37 3.93
C ILE A 399 9.52 3.96 5.12
N MET A 400 8.87 4.93 5.76
CA MET A 400 7.95 4.68 6.87
C MET A 400 6.79 5.68 6.85
N TYR A 401 5.57 5.18 6.73
CA TYR A 401 4.35 5.98 6.84
C TYR A 401 3.16 5.10 7.27
N GLY A 402 2.01 5.71 7.50
CA GLY A 402 0.81 4.96 7.86
C GLY A 402 -0.45 5.82 7.93
N GLU A 403 -1.53 5.19 8.36
CA GLU A 403 -2.82 5.84 8.56
C GLU A 403 -2.89 6.48 9.94
N ALA A 404 -2.70 7.78 9.99
CA ALA A 404 -2.67 8.55 11.23
C ALA A 404 -4.08 9.08 11.61
N TRP A 405 -5.11 8.25 11.46
CA TRP A 405 -6.49 8.64 11.79
C TRP A 405 -6.67 8.84 13.30
N ASN A 406 -7.55 9.77 13.67
CA ASN A 406 -7.91 9.98 15.07
C ASN A 406 -9.04 9.03 15.47
N MET A 407 -8.68 7.93 16.12
CA MET A 407 -9.60 6.85 16.49
C MET A 407 -9.74 6.74 18.01
N PRO A 408 -10.97 6.51 18.54
CA PRO A 408 -11.18 6.33 19.97
C PRO A 408 -10.65 4.97 20.45
N THR A 409 -9.70 4.96 21.38
CA THR A 409 -9.15 3.76 22.00
C THR A 409 -8.83 4.03 23.46
N ASN A 410 -8.89 2.98 24.29
CA ASN A 410 -8.62 3.08 25.73
C ASN A 410 -7.14 2.80 26.03
N CYS A 411 -6.28 3.80 25.79
CA CYS A 411 -4.84 3.68 26.08
C CYS A 411 -4.50 4.13 27.53
N ASP A 412 -3.30 3.81 27.98
CA ASP A 412 -2.76 4.21 29.26
C ASP A 412 -2.77 5.74 29.42
N THR A 413 -3.05 6.21 30.63
CA THR A 413 -3.09 7.64 30.95
C THR A 413 -1.76 8.32 30.62
N GLY A 414 -1.83 9.36 29.78
CA GLY A 414 -0.67 10.12 29.31
C GLY A 414 -0.04 9.60 28.03
N THR A 415 -0.60 8.55 27.42
CA THR A 415 -0.20 8.09 26.08
C THR A 415 -0.60 9.10 25.01
N GLU A 416 0.34 9.48 24.15
CA GLU A 416 0.09 10.30 22.98
C GLU A 416 0.02 9.38 21.74
N LEU A 417 -1.13 9.36 21.09
CA LEU A 417 -1.35 8.53 19.89
C LEU A 417 -0.71 9.15 18.64
N ALA A 418 -0.24 8.31 17.73
CA ALA A 418 0.44 8.69 16.49
C ALA A 418 -0.55 9.09 15.39
N ASN A 419 -1.53 9.92 15.73
CA ASN A 419 -2.50 10.49 14.79
C ASN A 419 -1.98 11.78 14.14
N GLN A 420 -2.68 12.28 13.11
CA GLN A 420 -2.31 13.51 12.40
C GLN A 420 -2.06 14.70 13.35
N GLY A 421 -2.88 14.84 14.41
CA GLY A 421 -2.73 15.91 15.40
C GLY A 421 -1.40 15.90 16.16
N ASN A 422 -0.74 14.75 16.24
CA ASN A 422 0.53 14.55 16.88
C ASN A 422 1.70 14.30 15.91
N LEU A 423 1.47 14.35 14.59
CA LEU A 423 2.49 14.01 13.59
C LEU A 423 3.76 14.88 13.74
N LYS A 424 3.60 16.16 14.10
CA LYS A 424 4.73 17.07 14.36
C LYS A 424 5.63 16.66 15.53
N LYS A 425 5.20 15.70 16.37
CA LYS A 425 5.99 15.11 17.46
C LYS A 425 6.76 13.86 17.02
N MET A 426 6.46 13.36 15.85
CA MET A 426 7.16 12.23 15.25
C MET A 426 8.33 12.70 14.41
N SER A 427 9.23 11.77 14.07
CA SER A 427 10.32 12.02 13.14
C SER A 427 9.80 12.55 11.81
N ASP A 428 10.51 13.49 11.18
CA ASP A 428 10.22 14.00 9.84
C ASP A 428 10.26 12.92 8.74
N ARG A 429 10.71 11.71 9.09
CA ARG A 429 10.71 10.52 8.22
C ARG A 429 9.64 9.49 8.59
N ILE A 430 8.58 9.93 9.26
CA ILE A 430 7.34 9.14 9.47
C ILE A 430 6.21 9.89 8.80
N GLY A 431 5.70 9.35 7.70
CA GLY A 431 4.64 9.96 6.91
C GLY A 431 3.24 9.51 7.33
N ALA A 432 2.24 10.25 6.86
CA ALA A 432 0.83 9.92 7.04
C ALA A 432 0.04 10.21 5.75
N PHE A 433 -0.99 9.42 5.50
CA PHE A 433 -1.92 9.67 4.40
C PHE A 433 -2.66 10.99 4.57
N ASP A 434 -2.75 11.76 3.48
CA ASP A 434 -3.43 13.06 3.44
C ASP A 434 -4.87 12.91 2.93
N ASP A 435 -5.82 12.73 3.83
CA ASP A 435 -7.24 12.69 3.51
C ASP A 435 -7.78 14.04 2.99
N THR A 436 -7.13 15.16 3.37
CA THR A 436 -7.52 16.50 2.91
C THR A 436 -7.35 16.65 1.40
N ILE A 437 -6.19 16.23 0.85
CA ILE A 437 -5.98 16.32 -0.61
C ILE A 437 -6.79 15.28 -1.36
N ARG A 438 -6.91 14.05 -0.82
CA ARG A 438 -7.77 13.01 -1.40
C ARG A 438 -9.19 13.51 -1.61
N ASP A 439 -9.81 14.06 -0.56
CA ASP A 439 -11.19 14.53 -0.58
C ASP A 439 -11.33 15.84 -1.39
N ALA A 440 -10.30 16.69 -1.39
CA ALA A 440 -10.28 17.87 -2.26
C ALA A 440 -10.25 17.49 -3.75
N ILE A 441 -9.56 16.43 -4.13
CA ILE A 441 -9.48 15.93 -5.52
C ILE A 441 -10.81 15.35 -5.97
N LYS A 442 -11.33 14.32 -5.27
CA LYS A 442 -12.43 13.47 -5.75
C LYS A 442 -13.74 13.60 -4.99
N GLY A 443 -13.81 14.39 -3.92
CA GLY A 443 -14.90 14.37 -2.95
C GLY A 443 -14.66 13.34 -1.85
N SER A 444 -15.64 13.09 -0.99
CA SER A 444 -15.53 12.12 0.09
C SER A 444 -15.27 10.70 -0.42
N THR A 445 -14.89 9.82 0.49
CA THR A 445 -14.50 8.43 0.17
C THR A 445 -15.60 7.60 -0.47
N ALA A 446 -16.86 7.93 -0.18
CA ALA A 446 -18.05 7.24 -0.69
C ALA A 446 -19.13 8.25 -1.08
N GLY A 447 -20.15 7.77 -1.80
CA GLY A 447 -21.29 8.61 -2.19
C GLY A 447 -21.02 9.47 -3.43
N THR A 448 -21.92 10.42 -3.68
CA THR A 448 -22.02 11.16 -4.96
C THR A 448 -21.54 12.60 -4.89
N ASP A 449 -20.97 13.05 -3.78
CA ASP A 449 -20.41 14.39 -3.66
C ASP A 449 -19.17 14.54 -4.57
N LYS A 450 -18.99 15.76 -5.06
CA LYS A 450 -17.97 16.09 -6.06
C LYS A 450 -16.79 16.83 -5.43
N GLY A 451 -15.57 16.43 -5.78
CA GLY A 451 -14.36 17.17 -5.50
C GLY A 451 -14.01 18.17 -6.60
N PHE A 452 -12.73 18.57 -6.60
CA PHE A 452 -12.23 19.55 -7.56
C PHE A 452 -12.29 19.04 -9.01
N VAL A 453 -11.91 17.81 -9.26
CA VAL A 453 -11.79 17.29 -10.64
C VAL A 453 -13.14 17.17 -11.34
N GLN A 454 -14.26 17.07 -10.59
CA GLN A 454 -15.61 17.01 -11.14
C GLN A 454 -16.34 18.37 -11.15
N SER A 455 -15.86 19.38 -10.39
CA SER A 455 -16.66 20.60 -10.18
C SER A 455 -15.87 21.91 -10.08
N GLY A 456 -14.53 21.84 -10.03
CA GLY A 456 -13.69 23.01 -9.75
C GLY A 456 -13.82 23.57 -8.34
N SER A 457 -14.46 22.84 -7.41
CA SER A 457 -14.65 23.24 -6.00
C SER A 457 -13.47 22.76 -5.13
N GLY A 458 -13.41 23.22 -3.85
CA GLY A 458 -12.41 22.69 -2.91
C GLY A 458 -10.99 23.29 -3.02
N ARG A 459 -10.79 24.36 -3.75
CA ARG A 459 -9.48 24.99 -4.05
C ARG A 459 -8.62 25.30 -2.84
N ALA A 460 -9.21 25.64 -1.68
CA ALA A 460 -8.46 25.97 -0.47
C ALA A 460 -7.79 24.71 0.14
N ALA A 461 -8.55 23.62 0.25
CA ALA A 461 -8.02 22.33 0.73
C ALA A 461 -6.97 21.77 -0.25
N LEU A 462 -7.22 21.90 -1.56
CA LEU A 462 -6.26 21.50 -2.58
C LEU A 462 -4.92 22.25 -2.44
N LYS A 463 -4.93 23.55 -2.13
CA LYS A 463 -3.72 24.34 -1.90
C LYS A 463 -2.88 23.80 -0.75
N THR A 464 -3.49 23.46 0.38
CA THR A 464 -2.79 22.92 1.55
C THR A 464 -2.21 21.54 1.25
N GLY A 465 -2.97 20.69 0.54
CA GLY A 465 -2.50 19.37 0.11
C GLY A 465 -1.34 19.43 -0.89
N ILE A 466 -1.40 20.34 -1.87
CA ILE A 466 -0.29 20.57 -2.83
C ILE A 466 1.01 20.96 -2.11
N ALA A 467 0.93 21.66 -0.98
CA ALA A 467 2.07 21.99 -0.14
C ALA A 467 2.51 20.82 0.78
N GLY A 468 1.97 19.61 0.61
CA GLY A 468 2.29 18.44 1.42
C GLY A 468 2.01 18.66 2.90
N GLN A 469 0.91 19.36 3.24
CA GLN A 469 0.50 19.69 4.62
C GLN A 469 1.57 20.38 5.47
N SER A 470 2.61 20.93 4.84
CA SER A 470 3.77 21.52 5.53
C SER A 470 3.83 23.06 5.43
N ASP A 471 2.75 23.69 4.94
CA ASP A 471 2.62 25.13 5.02
C ASP A 471 2.53 25.57 6.51
N THR A 472 3.09 26.73 6.80
CA THR A 472 3.19 27.22 8.19
C THR A 472 1.85 27.66 8.79
N THR A 473 0.77 27.71 7.99
CA THR A 473 -0.50 28.34 8.39
C THR A 473 -1.58 27.33 8.78
N SER A 474 -1.66 26.17 8.13
CA SER A 474 -2.76 25.22 8.30
C SER A 474 -2.36 23.74 8.27
N GLY A 475 -1.15 23.42 7.83
CA GLY A 475 -0.71 22.04 7.68
C GLY A 475 -0.42 21.33 9.01
N TRP A 476 -0.62 20.03 9.04
CA TRP A 476 -0.37 19.16 10.18
C TRP A 476 1.03 18.50 10.16
N ALA A 477 1.79 18.65 9.08
CA ALA A 477 3.16 18.15 8.94
C ALA A 477 4.21 19.23 9.23
N ASN A 478 5.43 18.83 9.62
CA ASN A 478 6.59 19.72 9.69
C ASN A 478 7.20 19.93 8.30
N VAL A 479 7.26 18.88 7.51
CA VAL A 479 7.92 18.79 6.19
C VAL A 479 7.10 17.89 5.26
N PRO A 480 7.23 18.06 3.92
CA PRO A 480 6.51 17.25 2.95
C PRO A 480 6.79 15.75 3.03
N SER A 481 7.96 15.33 3.51
CA SER A 481 8.26 13.92 3.71
C SER A 481 7.32 13.23 4.73
N GLN A 482 6.58 13.99 5.53
CA GLN A 482 5.55 13.46 6.42
C GLN A 482 4.17 13.32 5.74
N CYS A 483 4.04 13.57 4.44
CA CYS A 483 2.76 13.57 3.73
C CYS A 483 2.76 12.53 2.60
N VAL A 484 1.75 11.65 2.57
CA VAL A 484 1.45 10.77 1.43
C VAL A 484 0.30 11.38 0.65
N THR A 485 0.59 11.79 -0.58
CA THR A 485 -0.34 12.48 -1.48
C THR A 485 -0.99 11.49 -2.44
N TYR A 486 -2.30 11.36 -2.43
CA TYR A 486 -3.02 10.34 -3.20
C TYR A 486 -4.45 10.76 -3.57
N ALA A 487 -5.04 10.03 -4.51
CA ALA A 487 -6.44 10.18 -4.89
C ALA A 487 -7.28 8.96 -4.46
N SER A 488 -6.75 7.74 -4.56
CA SER A 488 -7.40 6.52 -4.09
C SER A 488 -6.39 5.50 -3.54
N CYS A 489 -6.88 4.57 -2.73
CA CYS A 489 -6.16 3.42 -2.19
C CYS A 489 -7.09 2.20 -2.21
N HIS A 490 -6.68 1.08 -1.59
CA HIS A 490 -7.52 -0.12 -1.53
C HIS A 490 -8.84 0.08 -0.79
N ASP A 491 -8.85 0.95 0.23
CA ASP A 491 -10.02 1.32 1.01
C ASP A 491 -10.96 2.27 0.25
N ASN A 492 -12.26 2.08 0.42
CA ASN A 492 -13.31 2.88 -0.18
C ASN A 492 -13.38 2.72 -1.72
N LEU A 493 -14.09 3.65 -2.39
CA LEU A 493 -14.23 3.60 -3.85
C LEU A 493 -12.88 3.83 -4.55
N CYS A 494 -12.57 2.99 -5.54
CA CYS A 494 -11.54 3.31 -6.53
C CYS A 494 -11.81 4.67 -7.15
N LEU A 495 -10.77 5.34 -7.65
CA LEU A 495 -10.96 6.67 -8.26
C LEU A 495 -12.00 6.64 -9.39
N TYR A 496 -11.94 5.67 -10.30
CA TYR A 496 -12.87 5.59 -11.42
C TYR A 496 -14.31 5.33 -10.98
N ASP A 497 -14.52 4.43 -10.01
CA ASP A 497 -15.85 4.17 -9.44
C ASP A 497 -16.44 5.41 -8.77
N LYS A 498 -15.63 6.16 -8.02
CA LYS A 498 -16.04 7.42 -7.42
C LYS A 498 -16.44 8.47 -8.49
N LEU A 499 -15.72 8.52 -9.60
CA LEU A 499 -16.04 9.41 -10.70
C LEU A 499 -17.36 9.01 -11.37
N VAL A 500 -17.60 7.71 -11.62
CA VAL A 500 -18.88 7.20 -12.15
C VAL A 500 -20.04 7.57 -11.22
N ASP A 501 -19.92 7.29 -9.93
CA ASP A 501 -20.96 7.60 -8.95
C ASP A 501 -21.30 9.09 -8.90
N SER A 502 -20.27 9.94 -8.86
CA SER A 502 -20.44 11.38 -8.66
C SER A 502 -20.90 12.12 -9.93
N VAL A 503 -20.60 11.60 -11.12
CA VAL A 503 -20.94 12.25 -12.40
C VAL A 503 -22.20 11.65 -13.00
N TYR A 504 -22.30 10.34 -13.08
CA TYR A 504 -23.40 9.64 -13.74
C TYR A 504 -24.43 9.06 -12.76
N GLY A 505 -24.01 8.62 -11.57
CA GLY A 505 -24.89 8.02 -10.57
C GLY A 505 -25.54 6.72 -11.07
N ASN A 506 -24.81 5.93 -11.85
CA ASN A 506 -25.27 4.68 -12.47
C ASN A 506 -24.26 3.55 -12.27
N ASP A 507 -24.51 2.38 -12.86
CA ASP A 507 -23.71 1.15 -12.67
C ASP A 507 -22.72 0.91 -13.85
N GLU A 508 -22.31 1.96 -14.58
CA GLU A 508 -21.44 1.81 -15.76
C GLU A 508 -19.94 1.85 -15.39
N TYR A 509 -19.55 1.25 -14.27
CA TYR A 509 -18.19 1.29 -13.70
C TYR A 509 -17.08 0.74 -14.60
N ARG A 510 -17.40 -0.25 -15.46
CA ARG A 510 -16.43 -0.85 -16.39
C ARG A 510 -16.49 -0.27 -17.80
N LYS A 511 -17.29 0.79 -17.99
CA LYS A 511 -17.42 1.45 -19.28
C LYS A 511 -16.47 2.65 -19.35
N ARG A 512 -15.76 2.79 -20.47
CA ARG A 512 -14.93 3.95 -20.74
C ARG A 512 -15.81 5.18 -21.02
N HIS A 513 -15.55 6.26 -20.32
CA HIS A 513 -16.13 7.58 -20.50
C HIS A 513 -15.00 8.60 -20.63
N GLU A 514 -14.93 9.35 -21.75
CA GLU A 514 -13.81 10.24 -22.06
C GLU A 514 -13.68 11.41 -21.07
N ASP A 515 -14.78 11.91 -20.56
CA ASP A 515 -14.81 12.95 -19.52
C ASP A 515 -14.26 12.43 -18.18
N LEU A 516 -14.54 11.18 -17.81
CA LEU A 516 -13.96 10.58 -16.62
C LEU A 516 -12.47 10.27 -16.80
N VAL A 517 -12.04 9.91 -18.01
CA VAL A 517 -10.61 9.79 -18.34
C VAL A 517 -9.91 11.14 -18.18
N SER A 518 -10.53 12.25 -18.62
CA SER A 518 -10.00 13.61 -18.43
C SER A 518 -9.89 13.97 -16.94
N MET A 519 -10.92 13.67 -16.14
CA MET A 519 -10.91 13.90 -14.68
C MET A 519 -9.83 13.05 -13.97
N ASN A 520 -9.61 11.81 -14.44
CA ASN A 520 -8.55 10.95 -13.91
C ASN A 520 -7.15 11.51 -14.27
N LYS A 521 -6.92 11.96 -15.52
CA LYS A 521 -5.68 12.65 -15.91
C LYS A 521 -5.44 13.89 -15.06
N LEU A 522 -6.48 14.69 -14.78
CA LEU A 522 -6.39 15.86 -13.90
C LEU A 522 -6.00 15.47 -12.47
N SER A 523 -6.56 14.38 -11.94
CA SER A 523 -6.21 13.82 -10.63
C SER A 523 -4.73 13.43 -10.58
N ALA A 524 -4.25 12.70 -11.59
CA ALA A 524 -2.85 12.30 -11.72
C ALA A 524 -1.90 13.51 -11.74
N ALA A 525 -2.26 14.56 -12.50
CA ALA A 525 -1.47 15.79 -12.56
C ALA A 525 -1.38 16.49 -11.21
N ILE A 526 -2.48 16.56 -10.45
CA ILE A 526 -2.50 17.15 -9.11
C ILE A 526 -1.59 16.34 -8.17
N VAL A 527 -1.74 15.03 -8.11
CA VAL A 527 -0.93 14.16 -7.23
C VAL A 527 0.55 14.25 -7.59
N ALA A 528 0.90 14.09 -8.86
CA ALA A 528 2.30 14.06 -9.30
C ALA A 528 3.02 15.41 -9.15
N THR A 529 2.31 16.54 -9.19
CA THR A 529 2.92 17.87 -9.05
C THR A 529 2.77 18.46 -7.64
N SER A 530 2.23 17.70 -6.70
CA SER A 530 2.18 18.06 -5.29
C SER A 530 3.47 17.68 -4.56
N GLN A 531 3.71 18.36 -3.44
CA GLN A 531 4.73 17.97 -2.47
C GLN A 531 4.31 16.66 -1.76
N GLY A 532 5.27 15.97 -1.14
CA GLY A 532 5.02 14.71 -0.44
C GLY A 532 5.34 13.47 -1.26
N ILE A 533 4.91 12.31 -0.77
CA ILE A 533 5.11 10.99 -1.38
C ILE A 533 3.91 10.72 -2.29
N PRO A 534 4.06 10.70 -3.63
CA PRO A 534 2.95 10.38 -4.51
C PRO A 534 2.61 8.90 -4.45
N PHE A 535 1.33 8.62 -4.35
CA PHE A 535 0.78 7.28 -4.16
C PHE A 535 -0.43 7.07 -5.08
N MET A 536 -0.60 5.86 -5.63
CA MET A 536 -1.75 5.46 -6.42
C MET A 536 -2.15 4.01 -6.14
N LEU A 537 -3.44 3.71 -6.20
CA LEU A 537 -3.95 2.35 -6.23
C LEU A 537 -3.55 1.68 -7.55
N ALA A 538 -3.14 0.41 -7.51
CA ALA A 538 -2.87 -0.40 -8.71
C ALA A 538 -4.06 -0.37 -9.68
N GLY A 539 -3.80 0.08 -10.91
CA GLY A 539 -4.83 0.21 -11.94
C GLY A 539 -5.57 1.54 -11.96
N GLU A 540 -5.29 2.48 -11.06
CA GLU A 540 -5.83 3.84 -11.13
C GLU A 540 -5.50 4.47 -12.49
N GLU A 541 -4.32 4.19 -13.00
CA GLU A 541 -3.78 4.64 -14.29
C GLU A 541 -4.38 3.94 -15.53
N PHE A 542 -5.24 2.94 -15.32
CA PHE A 542 -6.05 2.32 -16.37
C PHE A 542 -7.49 2.06 -15.93
N ALA A 543 -8.02 3.00 -15.14
CA ALA A 543 -9.43 3.07 -14.75
C ALA A 543 -9.94 1.78 -14.07
N ARG A 544 -9.16 1.23 -13.11
CA ARG A 544 -9.58 0.08 -12.31
C ARG A 544 -10.91 0.34 -11.62
N SER A 545 -11.79 -0.66 -11.67
CA SER A 545 -13.08 -0.67 -11.00
C SER A 545 -13.20 -1.89 -10.09
N LYS A 546 -13.89 -1.71 -8.99
CA LYS A 546 -14.41 -2.76 -8.11
C LYS A 546 -15.94 -2.76 -8.11
N ASP A 547 -16.55 -2.39 -9.26
CA ASP A 547 -18.00 -2.34 -9.49
C ASP A 547 -18.77 -1.50 -8.45
N GLY A 548 -18.11 -0.45 -7.91
CA GLY A 548 -18.68 0.45 -6.90
C GLY A 548 -18.72 -0.13 -5.48
N ASP A 549 -18.01 -1.23 -5.21
CA ASP A 549 -17.87 -1.76 -3.86
C ASP A 549 -16.84 -0.93 -3.07
N GLU A 550 -17.33 -0.16 -2.10
CA GLU A 550 -16.50 0.68 -1.23
C GLU A 550 -15.77 -0.10 -0.13
N ASN A 551 -16.14 -1.37 0.10
CA ASN A 551 -15.59 -2.19 1.18
C ASN A 551 -15.40 -3.66 0.76
N SER A 552 -14.59 -3.86 -0.27
CA SER A 552 -14.41 -5.13 -0.97
C SER A 552 -13.47 -6.12 -0.26
N PHE A 553 -13.18 -5.95 1.05
CA PHE A 553 -12.17 -6.74 1.77
C PHE A 553 -12.43 -8.25 1.76
N SER A 554 -13.69 -8.67 1.66
CA SER A 554 -14.13 -10.07 1.60
C SER A 554 -15.12 -10.32 0.46
N SER A 555 -15.18 -9.41 -0.52
CA SER A 555 -15.97 -9.57 -1.74
C SER A 555 -15.34 -10.62 -2.66
N SER A 556 -15.92 -10.84 -3.83
CA SER A 556 -15.38 -11.85 -4.73
C SER A 556 -13.99 -11.46 -5.26
N ARG A 557 -13.26 -12.47 -5.68
CA ARG A 557 -11.96 -12.26 -6.33
C ARG A 557 -12.11 -11.51 -7.65
N GLU A 558 -13.19 -11.75 -8.39
CA GLU A 558 -13.51 -11.10 -9.65
C GLU A 558 -13.71 -9.60 -9.50
N GLU A 559 -14.24 -9.13 -8.36
CA GLU A 559 -14.39 -7.71 -8.06
C GLU A 559 -13.05 -7.04 -7.73
N ASN A 560 -12.16 -7.78 -7.09
CA ASN A 560 -10.89 -7.25 -6.58
C ASN A 560 -9.72 -7.39 -7.56
N MET A 561 -9.66 -8.45 -8.38
CA MET A 561 -8.54 -8.71 -9.30
C MET A 561 -8.37 -7.62 -10.34
N ILE A 562 -7.13 -7.37 -10.73
CA ILE A 562 -6.80 -6.46 -11.83
C ILE A 562 -7.25 -7.09 -13.16
N ASP A 563 -8.07 -6.38 -13.92
CA ASP A 563 -8.33 -6.71 -15.33
C ASP A 563 -7.26 -6.08 -16.22
N TRP A 564 -6.27 -6.88 -16.61
CA TRP A 564 -5.14 -6.41 -17.41
C TRP A 564 -5.53 -6.02 -18.85
N LYS A 565 -6.74 -6.31 -19.32
CA LYS A 565 -7.24 -5.83 -20.62
C LYS A 565 -7.38 -4.33 -20.66
N ASN A 566 -7.57 -3.71 -19.51
CA ASN A 566 -7.64 -2.26 -19.40
C ASN A 566 -6.33 -1.56 -19.80
N VAL A 567 -5.19 -2.25 -19.78
CA VAL A 567 -3.91 -1.68 -20.27
C VAL A 567 -4.02 -1.28 -21.75
N ASP A 568 -4.70 -2.08 -22.58
CA ASP A 568 -4.94 -1.74 -23.97
C ASP A 568 -6.06 -0.70 -24.12
N GLU A 569 -7.12 -0.81 -23.30
CA GLU A 569 -8.28 0.07 -23.37
C GLU A 569 -7.96 1.51 -22.95
N TYR A 570 -7.10 1.69 -21.95
CA TYR A 570 -6.74 2.99 -21.36
C TYR A 570 -5.26 3.36 -21.58
N SER A 571 -4.66 2.91 -22.66
CA SER A 571 -3.23 3.15 -22.94
C SER A 571 -2.87 4.64 -22.99
N ASP A 572 -3.78 5.51 -23.39
CA ASP A 572 -3.60 6.97 -23.39
C ASP A 572 -3.56 7.55 -21.96
N LEU A 573 -4.34 7.00 -21.04
CA LEU A 573 -4.32 7.36 -19.63
C LEU A 573 -2.99 6.90 -18.98
N ILE A 574 -2.55 5.68 -19.26
CA ILE A 574 -1.25 5.15 -18.79
C ILE A 574 -0.09 6.04 -19.27
N GLU A 575 -0.07 6.40 -20.57
CA GLU A 575 1.00 7.25 -21.10
C GLU A 575 0.96 8.66 -20.48
N TYR A 576 -0.22 9.16 -20.08
CA TYR A 576 -0.32 10.41 -19.33
C TYR A 576 0.30 10.28 -17.93
N TYR A 577 -0.01 9.21 -17.19
CA TYR A 577 0.61 8.93 -15.89
C TYR A 577 2.14 8.81 -16.02
N ARG A 578 2.64 8.03 -16.97
CA ARG A 578 4.08 7.93 -17.25
C ARG A 578 4.72 9.30 -17.49
N GLY A 579 4.09 10.11 -18.33
CA GLY A 579 4.59 11.42 -18.70
C GLY A 579 4.62 12.41 -17.53
N ILE A 580 3.56 12.46 -16.71
CA ILE A 580 3.49 13.40 -15.59
C ILE A 580 4.48 13.01 -14.48
N TYR A 581 4.71 11.70 -14.25
CA TYR A 581 5.72 11.24 -13.31
C TYR A 581 7.15 11.49 -13.81
N LYS A 582 7.41 11.38 -15.11
CA LYS A 582 8.70 11.82 -15.72
C LYS A 582 8.95 13.32 -15.47
N ILE A 583 7.92 14.16 -15.58
CA ILE A 583 8.04 15.60 -15.25
C ILE A 583 8.44 15.76 -13.78
N ARG A 584 7.76 15.07 -12.84
CA ARG A 584 8.09 15.09 -11.41
C ARG A 584 9.56 14.72 -11.15
N GLU A 585 10.03 13.65 -11.74
CA GLU A 585 11.41 13.16 -11.55
C GLU A 585 12.49 14.14 -12.05
N ASN A 586 12.15 15.00 -13.00
CA ASN A 586 13.07 15.98 -13.58
C ASN A 586 12.96 17.38 -12.96
N PHE A 587 12.08 17.58 -11.95
CA PHE A 587 11.93 18.84 -11.24
C PHE A 587 12.07 18.65 -9.73
N ALA A 588 13.29 18.86 -9.22
CA ALA A 588 13.69 18.55 -7.85
C ALA A 588 12.79 19.19 -6.77
N ALA A 589 12.19 20.34 -7.07
CA ALA A 589 11.28 21.00 -6.13
C ALA A 589 10.02 20.16 -5.79
N PHE A 590 9.57 19.25 -6.65
CA PHE A 590 8.42 18.39 -6.34
C PHE A 590 8.76 17.31 -5.32
N SER A 591 10.02 16.92 -5.19
CA SER A 591 10.50 15.95 -4.22
C SER A 591 11.30 16.58 -3.06
N ASP A 592 11.24 17.90 -2.88
CA ASP A 592 11.86 18.58 -1.74
C ASP A 592 11.32 18.00 -0.43
N SER A 593 12.21 17.36 0.33
CA SER A 593 11.87 16.73 1.62
C SER A 593 11.81 17.74 2.77
N THR A 594 12.11 19.01 2.49
CA THR A 594 12.06 20.13 3.45
C THR A 594 10.83 21.01 3.19
N ALA A 595 10.51 21.88 4.15
CA ALA A 595 9.42 22.82 3.96
C ALA A 595 9.78 24.05 3.07
N THR A 596 10.97 24.07 2.45
CA THR A 596 11.46 25.23 1.70
C THR A 596 10.60 25.50 0.49
N THR A 597 10.37 24.51 -0.36
CA THR A 597 9.52 24.62 -1.54
C THR A 597 8.06 24.87 -1.13
N ALA A 598 7.52 24.10 -0.20
CA ALA A 598 6.13 24.22 0.26
C ALA A 598 5.79 25.65 0.73
N ASN A 599 6.72 26.31 1.44
CA ASN A 599 6.56 27.69 1.91
C ASN A 599 6.77 28.75 0.80
N SER A 600 7.25 28.38 -0.37
CA SER A 600 7.53 29.29 -1.51
C SER A 600 6.54 29.11 -2.68
N ILE A 601 5.55 28.23 -2.57
CA ILE A 601 4.52 28.03 -3.59
C ILE A 601 3.65 29.31 -3.74
N ASN A 602 3.63 29.86 -4.95
CA ASN A 602 2.86 31.06 -5.27
C ASN A 602 1.61 30.69 -6.06
N SER A 603 0.43 31.10 -5.61
CA SER A 603 -0.80 30.96 -6.40
C SER A 603 -0.78 31.92 -7.59
N ILE A 604 -1.34 31.49 -8.74
CA ILE A 604 -1.61 32.39 -9.86
C ILE A 604 -2.64 33.45 -9.46
N GLU A 605 -2.53 34.65 -10.07
CA GLU A 605 -3.42 35.77 -9.76
C GLU A 605 -4.77 35.65 -10.49
N ASN A 606 -5.87 35.91 -9.76
CA ASN A 606 -7.21 36.04 -10.32
C ASN A 606 -7.65 34.91 -11.28
N PRO A 607 -7.51 33.62 -10.92
CA PRO A 607 -7.94 32.53 -11.79
C PRO A 607 -9.45 32.58 -12.02
N PRO A 608 -9.96 32.16 -13.20
CA PRO A 608 -11.39 31.97 -13.45
C PRO A 608 -12.07 31.05 -12.43
N SER A 609 -13.39 31.06 -12.40
CA SER A 609 -14.16 30.10 -11.60
C SER A 609 -13.82 28.66 -12.03
N GLY A 610 -13.71 27.74 -11.07
CA GLY A 610 -13.32 26.33 -11.35
C GLY A 610 -11.84 26.11 -11.62
N VAL A 611 -11.03 27.17 -11.71
CA VAL A 611 -9.58 27.08 -11.99
C VAL A 611 -8.77 27.40 -10.74
N THR A 612 -7.66 26.70 -10.55
CA THR A 612 -6.59 27.06 -9.62
C THR A 612 -5.24 26.82 -10.28
N GLY A 613 -4.18 27.44 -9.77
CA GLY A 613 -2.84 27.19 -10.30
C GLY A 613 -1.75 27.76 -9.40
N TYR A 614 -0.56 27.25 -9.59
CA TYR A 614 0.59 27.47 -8.71
C TYR A 614 1.87 27.61 -9.52
N ILE A 615 2.76 28.47 -9.04
CA ILE A 615 4.13 28.61 -9.54
C ILE A 615 5.07 28.12 -8.45
N VAL A 616 5.97 27.20 -8.82
CA VAL A 616 6.98 26.60 -7.96
C VAL A 616 8.36 26.87 -8.55
N ASN A 617 9.28 27.38 -7.74
CA ASN A 617 10.68 27.54 -8.12
C ASN A 617 11.45 26.26 -7.86
N ASN A 618 12.40 25.93 -8.74
CA ASN A 618 13.25 24.76 -8.53
C ASN A 618 14.24 24.96 -7.38
N THR A 619 14.66 23.86 -6.79
CA THR A 619 15.68 23.82 -5.71
C THR A 619 17.08 23.52 -6.25
N GLU A 620 17.20 23.09 -7.51
CA GLU A 620 18.48 22.80 -8.18
C GLU A 620 18.84 23.85 -9.20
N ASP A 621 20.07 24.34 -9.12
CA ASP A 621 20.62 25.29 -10.10
C ASP A 621 20.92 24.61 -11.46
N GLY A 622 20.72 25.35 -12.56
CA GLY A 622 21.12 24.95 -13.92
C GLY A 622 20.18 23.93 -14.58
N LYS A 623 19.04 23.60 -13.97
CA LYS A 623 17.92 22.83 -14.56
C LYS A 623 16.73 23.76 -14.79
N TRP A 624 15.53 23.20 -15.04
CA TRP A 624 14.30 23.98 -15.11
C TRP A 624 14.17 24.90 -13.89
N ASN A 625 14.07 26.21 -14.12
CA ASN A 625 14.16 27.17 -13.01
C ASN A 625 12.84 27.25 -12.22
N LYS A 626 11.71 27.16 -12.92
CA LYS A 626 10.38 27.19 -12.29
C LYS A 626 9.34 26.51 -13.16
N MET A 627 8.30 26.03 -12.53
CA MET A 627 7.13 25.45 -13.19
C MET A 627 5.85 26.19 -12.80
N CYS A 628 4.91 26.20 -13.74
CA CYS A 628 3.55 26.70 -13.53
C CYS A 628 2.56 25.57 -13.82
N MET A 629 1.76 25.19 -12.84
CA MET A 629 0.70 24.21 -12.94
C MET A 629 -0.63 24.94 -12.87
N ILE A 630 -1.53 24.66 -13.81
CA ILE A 630 -2.89 25.22 -13.84
C ILE A 630 -3.88 24.06 -13.98
N PHE A 631 -4.83 24.00 -13.08
CA PHE A 631 -5.85 22.95 -12.99
C PHE A 631 -7.22 23.58 -13.24
N ASN A 632 -7.98 23.03 -14.17
CA ASN A 632 -9.37 23.40 -14.45
C ASN A 632 -10.28 22.21 -14.13
N GLY A 633 -11.04 22.28 -13.06
CA GLY A 633 -12.04 21.28 -12.69
C GLY A 633 -13.47 21.64 -13.15
N GLY A 634 -13.63 22.68 -13.94
CA GLY A 634 -14.92 23.10 -14.49
C GLY A 634 -15.23 22.51 -15.85
N ASP A 635 -16.51 22.60 -16.27
CA ASP A 635 -17.04 21.97 -17.49
C ASP A 635 -16.70 22.75 -18.79
N ASP A 636 -16.07 23.94 -18.70
CA ASP A 636 -15.77 24.78 -19.84
C ASP A 636 -14.26 25.05 -19.97
N GLU A 637 -13.75 25.18 -21.22
CA GLU A 637 -12.41 25.70 -21.49
C GLU A 637 -12.24 27.11 -20.91
N GLN A 638 -11.14 27.36 -20.21
CA GLN A 638 -10.82 28.64 -19.61
C GLN A 638 -9.55 29.24 -20.22
N ASN A 639 -9.53 30.58 -20.37
CA ASN A 639 -8.34 31.32 -20.75
C ASN A 639 -7.72 31.95 -19.50
N VAL A 640 -6.52 31.52 -19.14
CA VAL A 640 -5.85 31.88 -17.89
C VAL A 640 -4.65 32.79 -18.18
N SER A 641 -4.58 33.94 -17.52
CA SER A 641 -3.44 34.85 -17.65
C SER A 641 -2.19 34.25 -16.99
N VAL A 642 -1.06 34.34 -17.68
CA VAL A 642 0.26 33.90 -17.20
C VAL A 642 1.33 34.92 -17.56
N ASP A 643 2.16 35.26 -16.59
CA ASP A 643 3.29 36.16 -16.81
C ASP A 643 4.56 35.40 -17.23
N GLY A 644 5.28 35.91 -18.23
CA GLY A 644 6.52 35.30 -18.74
C GLY A 644 6.32 34.46 -19.98
N GLU A 645 7.37 33.75 -20.36
CA GLU A 645 7.38 32.80 -21.48
C GLU A 645 7.54 31.38 -20.98
N TRP A 646 6.65 30.50 -21.41
CA TRP A 646 6.51 29.13 -20.93
C TRP A 646 6.55 28.13 -22.07
N VAL A 647 7.05 26.92 -21.77
CA VAL A 647 6.95 25.73 -22.61
C VAL A 647 5.98 24.75 -21.95
N ILE A 648 4.97 24.30 -22.68
CA ILE A 648 3.95 23.36 -22.20
C ILE A 648 4.52 21.96 -22.24
N LEU A 649 4.46 21.23 -21.13
CA LEU A 649 4.91 19.85 -20.96
C LEU A 649 3.74 18.88 -20.75
N ALA A 650 2.60 19.34 -20.24
CA ALA A 650 1.37 18.56 -20.14
C ALA A 650 0.15 19.41 -20.50
N ASN A 651 -0.82 18.78 -21.16
CA ASN A 651 -2.12 19.36 -21.52
C ASN A 651 -3.24 18.32 -21.25
N ASP A 652 -4.43 18.51 -21.79
CA ASP A 652 -5.58 17.61 -21.68
C ASP A 652 -5.36 16.23 -22.32
N GLU A 653 -4.47 16.11 -23.28
CA GLU A 653 -4.22 14.87 -24.02
C GLU A 653 -3.02 14.09 -23.49
N THR A 654 -1.89 14.78 -23.27
CA THR A 654 -0.58 14.13 -23.07
C THR A 654 0.29 14.87 -22.07
N ALA A 655 1.24 14.16 -21.47
CA ALA A 655 2.29 14.69 -20.61
C ALA A 655 3.66 14.09 -21.00
N GLY A 656 4.76 14.78 -20.68
CA GLY A 656 6.11 14.30 -20.93
C GLY A 656 7.15 15.41 -20.89
N LEU A 657 8.37 15.08 -21.29
CA LEU A 657 9.52 16.03 -21.25
C LEU A 657 9.68 16.84 -22.55
N ARG A 658 8.85 16.56 -23.55
CA ARG A 658 8.85 17.26 -24.85
C ARG A 658 8.01 18.53 -24.82
N SER A 659 8.34 19.49 -25.67
CA SER A 659 7.52 20.69 -25.87
C SER A 659 6.22 20.35 -26.61
N LEU A 660 5.08 20.61 -25.99
CA LEU A 660 3.75 20.53 -26.61
C LEU A 660 3.30 21.87 -27.20
N GLY A 661 4.05 22.93 -26.93
CA GLY A 661 3.76 24.29 -27.38
C GLY A 661 4.36 25.34 -26.46
N LYS A 662 4.07 26.61 -26.76
CA LYS A 662 4.51 27.74 -25.94
C LYS A 662 3.34 28.59 -25.52
N ALA A 663 3.44 29.21 -24.33
CA ALA A 663 2.45 30.14 -23.79
C ALA A 663 3.14 31.44 -23.36
N SER A 664 2.48 32.56 -23.61
CA SER A 664 2.91 33.91 -23.15
C SER A 664 1.68 34.81 -23.03
N GLY A 665 1.55 35.52 -21.91
CA GLY A 665 0.41 36.38 -21.61
C GLY A 665 -0.86 35.62 -21.21
N SER A 666 -1.19 34.52 -21.86
CA SER A 666 -2.29 33.65 -21.49
C SER A 666 -2.12 32.23 -22.05
N VAL A 667 -2.84 31.28 -21.45
CA VAL A 667 -2.94 29.90 -21.92
C VAL A 667 -4.39 29.41 -21.79
N LYS A 668 -4.81 28.58 -22.75
CA LYS A 668 -6.10 27.89 -22.72
C LYS A 668 -5.95 26.59 -21.95
N VAL A 669 -6.91 26.33 -21.05
CA VAL A 669 -6.97 25.12 -20.23
C VAL A 669 -8.34 24.47 -20.48
N ALA A 670 -8.35 23.31 -21.10
CA ALA A 670 -9.56 22.58 -21.43
C ALA A 670 -10.37 22.24 -20.15
N ALA A 671 -11.64 21.85 -20.31
CA ALA A 671 -12.45 21.35 -19.23
C ALA A 671 -11.81 20.11 -18.60
N HIS A 672 -11.93 19.96 -17.28
CA HIS A 672 -11.41 18.82 -16.50
C HIS A 672 -9.96 18.45 -16.86
N SER A 673 -9.06 19.46 -16.97
CA SER A 673 -7.69 19.21 -17.40
C SER A 673 -6.65 20.01 -16.62
N ALA A 674 -5.40 19.61 -16.80
CA ALA A 674 -4.22 20.31 -16.30
C ALA A 674 -3.38 20.88 -17.45
N ILE A 675 -2.76 22.04 -17.21
CA ILE A 675 -1.62 22.54 -17.99
C ILE A 675 -0.42 22.57 -17.04
N VAL A 676 0.66 21.90 -17.43
CA VAL A 676 1.94 21.96 -16.71
C VAL A 676 2.99 22.57 -17.64
N MET A 677 3.61 23.64 -17.17
CA MET A 677 4.55 24.43 -17.97
C MET A 677 5.84 24.66 -17.21
N VAL A 678 6.94 24.68 -17.95
CA VAL A 678 8.26 25.06 -17.46
C VAL A 678 8.67 26.41 -18.09
N ASP A 679 9.45 27.21 -17.38
CA ASP A 679 9.98 28.44 -17.93
C ASP A 679 10.85 28.17 -19.18
N LYS A 680 10.71 29.00 -20.20
CA LYS A 680 11.37 28.78 -21.51
C LYS A 680 12.88 28.69 -21.40
N ASP A 681 13.51 29.61 -20.65
CA ASP A 681 14.95 29.65 -20.52
C ASP A 681 15.50 28.41 -19.82
N GLY A 682 14.82 27.94 -18.76
CA GLY A 682 15.13 26.70 -18.08
C GLY A 682 14.96 25.46 -18.96
N PHE A 683 13.89 25.42 -19.78
CA PHE A 683 13.68 24.33 -20.74
C PHE A 683 14.80 24.25 -21.78
N GLU A 684 15.14 25.40 -22.41
CA GLU A 684 16.16 25.48 -23.46
C GLU A 684 17.58 25.17 -22.92
N SER A 685 17.86 25.56 -21.65
CA SER A 685 19.19 25.35 -21.05
C SER A 685 19.39 23.93 -20.51
N ALA A 686 18.35 23.27 -20.05
CA ALA A 686 18.45 21.95 -19.42
C ALA A 686 18.72 20.82 -20.42
N GLY A 687 18.28 20.97 -21.68
CA GLY A 687 18.47 19.95 -22.73
C GLY A 687 17.81 18.63 -22.46
N ILE A 688 16.77 18.62 -21.60
CA ILE A 688 16.00 17.42 -21.23
C ILE A 688 14.95 17.14 -22.30
N SER A 689 14.83 15.91 -22.75
CA SER A 689 13.85 15.46 -23.74
C SER A 689 13.41 14.02 -23.48
N ASP A 690 12.27 13.64 -24.04
CA ASP A 690 11.86 12.22 -24.05
C ASP A 690 12.75 11.40 -24.99
N ASP A 691 13.07 10.19 -24.58
CA ASP A 691 13.77 9.16 -25.35
C ASP A 691 12.82 8.26 -26.16
N GLU A 692 11.52 8.34 -25.88
CA GLU A 692 10.44 7.64 -26.59
C GLU A 692 9.59 8.62 -27.41
N GLY A 693 9.18 8.19 -28.61
CA GLY A 693 8.16 8.85 -29.41
C GLY A 693 6.77 8.35 -29.02
N LEU A 694 5.73 9.12 -29.35
CA LEU A 694 4.36 8.85 -28.98
C LEU A 694 3.43 9.11 -30.17
N VAL A 695 2.53 8.15 -30.42
CA VAL A 695 1.49 8.25 -31.44
C VAL A 695 0.14 8.02 -30.76
N TYR A 696 -0.77 8.99 -30.86
CA TYR A 696 -2.16 8.83 -30.44
C TYR A 696 -3.03 8.40 -31.62
N VAL A 697 -3.80 7.33 -31.42
CA VAL A 697 -4.76 6.79 -32.38
C VAL A 697 -6.16 7.10 -31.87
N LYS A 698 -6.90 7.96 -32.56
CA LYS A 698 -8.26 8.35 -32.20
C LYS A 698 -9.27 7.59 -33.06
N TYR A 699 -10.13 6.83 -32.43
CA TYR A 699 -11.19 6.05 -33.07
C TYR A 699 -12.52 6.76 -32.97
N TYR A 700 -13.21 6.89 -34.10
CA TYR A 700 -14.49 7.61 -34.19
C TYR A 700 -15.60 6.74 -34.75
N ASP A 701 -16.81 6.90 -34.26
CA ASP A 701 -18.00 6.30 -34.86
C ASP A 701 -18.28 6.93 -36.24
N ASP A 702 -18.32 6.11 -37.28
CA ASP A 702 -18.50 6.57 -38.68
C ASP A 702 -19.88 7.24 -38.93
N LYS A 703 -20.87 6.94 -38.09
CA LYS A 703 -22.23 7.47 -38.26
C LYS A 703 -22.47 8.76 -37.49
N THR A 704 -21.99 8.82 -36.25
CA THR A 704 -22.20 9.96 -35.36
C THR A 704 -21.05 10.95 -35.41
N GLY A 705 -19.82 10.50 -35.73
CA GLY A 705 -18.61 11.28 -35.65
C GLY A 705 -18.05 11.44 -34.25
N ASP A 706 -18.65 10.77 -33.27
CA ASP A 706 -18.24 10.84 -31.87
C ASP A 706 -16.92 10.08 -31.67
N LEU A 707 -16.06 10.58 -30.77
CA LEU A 707 -14.86 9.89 -30.32
C LEU A 707 -15.28 8.67 -29.49
N ILE A 708 -14.87 7.48 -29.92
CA ILE A 708 -15.12 6.23 -29.20
C ILE A 708 -14.01 5.99 -28.16
N LYS A 709 -12.75 6.16 -28.59
CA LYS A 709 -11.58 5.78 -27.81
C LYS A 709 -10.33 6.49 -28.32
N THR A 710 -9.40 6.78 -27.42
CA THR A 710 -8.03 7.15 -27.76
C THR A 710 -7.08 6.06 -27.28
N GLN A 711 -6.20 5.58 -28.15
CA GLN A 711 -5.14 4.65 -27.83
C GLN A 711 -3.79 5.32 -28.01
N ALA A 712 -2.83 5.06 -27.12
CA ALA A 712 -1.47 5.54 -27.23
C ALA A 712 -0.51 4.41 -27.57
N VAL A 713 0.43 4.68 -28.48
CA VAL A 713 1.51 3.77 -28.83
C VAL A 713 2.83 4.51 -28.65
N SER A 714 3.71 3.98 -27.82
CA SER A 714 5.03 4.54 -27.53
C SER A 714 6.15 3.63 -28.03
N GLY A 715 7.29 4.20 -28.38
CA GLY A 715 8.47 3.45 -28.81
C GLY A 715 9.70 4.34 -28.92
N ALA A 716 10.88 3.74 -28.95
CA ALA A 716 12.14 4.46 -29.03
C ALA A 716 12.18 5.41 -30.23
N VAL A 717 12.62 6.66 -30.04
CA VAL A 717 12.80 7.63 -31.13
C VAL A 717 13.71 7.03 -32.20
N GLY A 718 13.25 7.08 -33.45
CA GLY A 718 13.93 6.48 -34.59
C GLY A 718 13.48 5.06 -34.94
N SER A 719 12.73 4.35 -34.08
CA SER A 719 12.13 3.06 -34.43
C SER A 719 10.89 3.23 -35.28
N GLN A 720 10.55 2.21 -36.08
CA GLN A 720 9.37 2.21 -36.93
C GLN A 720 8.12 1.77 -36.17
N TYR A 721 6.97 2.33 -36.54
CA TYR A 721 5.67 1.85 -36.08
C TYR A 721 4.73 1.62 -37.26
N ASP A 722 3.80 0.67 -37.06
CA ASP A 722 2.68 0.37 -37.96
C ASP A 722 1.45 0.07 -37.11
N ILE A 723 0.48 0.99 -37.10
CA ILE A 723 -0.74 0.87 -36.30
C ILE A 723 -1.93 0.29 -37.10
N THR A 724 -1.69 -0.20 -38.32
CA THR A 724 -2.75 -0.74 -39.19
C THR A 724 -3.45 -1.95 -38.56
N ASP A 725 -2.71 -2.78 -37.81
CA ASP A 725 -3.21 -4.01 -37.19
C ASP A 725 -3.76 -3.82 -35.77
N TYR A 726 -3.57 -2.65 -35.15
CA TYR A 726 -4.11 -2.35 -33.81
C TYR A 726 -5.63 -2.35 -33.73
N ALA A 727 -6.28 -2.21 -34.88
CA ALA A 727 -7.73 -2.29 -34.99
C ALA A 727 -8.30 -3.68 -34.75
N GLY A 728 -7.51 -4.73 -34.89
CA GLY A 728 -7.92 -6.11 -34.61
C GLY A 728 -8.26 -6.39 -33.15
N THR A 729 -7.85 -5.53 -32.22
CA THR A 729 -8.23 -5.60 -30.78
C THR A 729 -9.59 -4.96 -30.50
N LEU A 730 -10.14 -4.21 -31.45
CA LEU A 730 -11.46 -3.61 -31.38
C LEU A 730 -12.45 -4.54 -32.10
N ASN A 731 -13.56 -4.88 -31.47
CA ASN A 731 -14.67 -5.60 -32.11
C ASN A 731 -15.43 -4.73 -33.13
N TYR A 732 -14.72 -3.89 -33.90
CA TYR A 732 -15.25 -2.95 -34.87
C TYR A 732 -14.61 -3.14 -36.23
N ASP A 733 -15.41 -2.99 -37.28
CA ASP A 733 -14.91 -2.97 -38.67
C ASP A 733 -14.37 -1.59 -39.01
N ILE A 734 -13.08 -1.49 -39.32
CA ILE A 734 -12.45 -0.22 -39.75
C ILE A 734 -12.91 0.11 -41.17
N LYS A 735 -13.47 1.30 -41.32
CA LYS A 735 -13.87 1.82 -42.64
C LYS A 735 -12.83 2.69 -43.30
N SER A 736 -12.11 3.48 -42.55
CA SER A 736 -11.08 4.37 -43.06
C SER A 736 -10.07 4.71 -41.99
N SER A 737 -8.88 5.08 -42.40
CA SER A 737 -7.82 5.60 -41.52
C SER A 737 -7.10 6.76 -42.21
N SER A 738 -6.57 7.69 -41.41
CA SER A 738 -5.85 8.87 -41.90
C SER A 738 -4.82 9.36 -40.85
N GLY A 739 -3.88 10.23 -41.27
CA GLY A 739 -2.82 10.72 -40.41
C GLY A 739 -1.62 9.77 -40.33
N ASP A 740 -0.92 9.76 -39.20
CA ASP A 740 0.37 9.08 -39.02
C ASP A 740 0.14 7.58 -38.67
N ILE A 741 -0.42 6.80 -39.60
CA ILE A 741 -0.74 5.37 -39.39
C ILE A 741 0.52 4.50 -39.40
N LYS A 742 1.52 4.88 -40.18
CA LYS A 742 2.84 4.24 -40.26
C LYS A 742 3.92 5.30 -40.31
N GLY A 743 4.99 5.06 -39.62
CA GLY A 743 6.06 6.04 -39.61
C GLY A 743 7.25 5.65 -38.74
N VAL A 744 7.96 6.65 -38.33
CA VAL A 744 9.08 6.54 -37.37
C VAL A 744 8.75 7.40 -36.18
N PHE A 745 8.92 6.86 -34.98
CA PHE A 745 8.77 7.63 -33.76
C PHE A 745 9.75 8.81 -33.73
N THR A 746 9.23 9.98 -33.46
CA THR A 746 10.00 11.23 -33.36
C THR A 746 9.90 11.79 -31.93
N ASP A 747 10.64 12.86 -31.67
CA ASP A 747 10.55 13.69 -30.47
C ASP A 747 9.24 14.48 -30.36
N LYS A 748 8.33 14.35 -31.33
CA LYS A 748 7.01 15.00 -31.33
C LYS A 748 5.91 13.98 -31.15
N VAL A 749 4.75 14.44 -30.66
CA VAL A 749 3.53 13.65 -30.64
C VAL A 749 2.96 13.61 -32.05
N SER A 750 2.64 12.42 -32.52
CA SER A 750 1.95 12.15 -33.79
C SER A 750 0.51 11.71 -33.55
N TYR A 751 -0.35 11.91 -34.54
CA TYR A 751 -1.77 11.59 -34.45
C TYR A 751 -2.26 10.80 -35.65
N ALA A 752 -2.96 9.74 -35.40
CA ALA A 752 -3.73 8.97 -36.40
C ALA A 752 -5.22 9.03 -36.08
N LYS A 753 -6.05 8.93 -37.10
CA LYS A 753 -7.51 8.87 -36.99
C LYS A 753 -8.02 7.62 -37.69
N VAL A 754 -8.88 6.88 -37.02
CA VAL A 754 -9.51 5.66 -37.53
C VAL A 754 -11.02 5.77 -37.44
#